data_47ed238a626246d8a524621c773c9732
#
_entry.id   47ed238a626246d8a524621c773c9732
#
_cell.length_a   1.000
_cell.length_b   1.000
_cell.length_c   1.000
_cell.angle_alpha   90.00
_cell.angle_beta   90.00
_cell.angle_gamma   90.00
#
_symmetry.space_group_name_H-M   'P 1'
#
loop_
_entity.id
_entity.type
_entity.pdbx_description
1 polymer ?
#
loop_
_entity_poly.entity_id
_entity_poly.type
_entity_poly.pdbx_seq_one_letter_code
_entity_poly.pdbx_strand_id
1 'polypeptide(L)'
;MHNKERKGPGSVVWKQFSNKGWCAFASLRLQVCIGVLSAATLTSVTPVQAEDTRAEQKSIVDEGETLNEIQVSGTMSPLTLLQSARIVSVLTREDIQAAGVQSVNDLLKLASGVDVRQRGGFGIQTDISLDGGTFEQFTLLLNGVNVSNPQTGHLSADLPISLADIERIEILSGASSRVYGGSAFGGCINIVTHKDEISNESVGAEGGMHATVQGDARIALKTGLVGNRLSIGGGRSSGGTDNSDWRKMQLFYQGDVSHEQFNLNWQFGFSKKNYGANTFYSASYPNQYERNERYSISVGAETKGRLHFTPSVYWNRSYDNFELIKGERFGENFHMIDVFGLRLTGHITWKLGTTAMGAELRNEGVLSTNLGRPLEEKELVKVRGEKEIAYDHKDNRTNVSYNIEHNIVFDHWTLSVGVIANMNTSVDHRFRFYPGIDIAYSPTTNWKIYASYSKGFRLPTFTDLYYKSPTLNGNIGLLSEENRSTQLGVQYRCPGISATLRGFYHRGHRMIDWVMYSADDIYHSTSFNLDNMGFQVEGKLDFNQLVNKDVYLRSLSVGYTYIHQHRHDNIQIFRSNYALEYLRHKLTASLHHKIFSRMSATWFLRWQDRMGGYVDAHSKQLVSYDPYTTLDLKLQWDEPKWMVYLLATNLTNKRYYDLGNVRQPGCWLMVGARVKINL
;
A
#
# COMPACT_ATOMS: atom_id res chain seq x y z
N MET A 1 -40.91 0.76 -58.71
CA MET A 1 -40.04 1.80 -59.31
C MET A 1 -39.24 2.47 -58.24
N HIS A 2 -37.93 2.36 -58.39
CA HIS A 2 -36.82 3.04 -57.69
C HIS A 2 -36.64 2.90 -56.18
N ASN A 3 -35.84 1.87 -55.83
CA ASN A 3 -34.94 1.78 -54.72
C ASN A 3 -33.89 2.92 -54.78
N LYS A 4 -33.65 3.60 -53.64
CA LYS A 4 -32.45 4.40 -53.40
C LYS A 4 -31.79 3.90 -52.12
N GLU A 5 -30.76 3.09 -52.28
CA GLU A 5 -29.77 2.73 -51.23
C GLU A 5 -29.06 4.00 -50.75
N ARG A 6 -29.03 4.22 -49.44
CA ARG A 6 -28.11 5.17 -48.79
C ARG A 6 -26.88 4.43 -48.32
N LYS A 7 -25.74 4.72 -48.94
CA LYS A 7 -24.42 4.35 -48.49
C LYS A 7 -24.07 5.06 -47.17
N GLY A 8 -23.76 4.30 -46.13
CA GLY A 8 -23.19 4.80 -44.88
C GLY A 8 -21.70 5.11 -45.04
N PRO A 9 -21.11 6.00 -44.21
CA PRO A 9 -19.69 6.35 -44.28
C PRO A 9 -18.80 5.27 -43.72
N GLY A 10 -17.61 5.13 -44.33
CA GLY A 10 -16.66 4.07 -44.24
C GLY A 10 -16.18 3.70 -42.83
N SER A 11 -16.09 2.42 -42.65
CA SER A 11 -15.40 1.76 -41.55
C SER A 11 -13.90 1.96 -41.70
N VAL A 12 -13.27 2.68 -40.77
CA VAL A 12 -11.83 2.71 -40.61
C VAL A 12 -11.42 1.36 -40.00
N VAL A 13 -10.83 0.50 -40.84
CA VAL A 13 -10.26 -0.80 -40.46
C VAL A 13 -8.98 -0.53 -39.67
N TRP A 14 -9.03 -0.63 -38.36
CA TRP A 14 -7.84 -0.77 -37.53
C TRP A 14 -7.27 -2.18 -37.73
N LYS A 15 -6.14 -2.28 -38.42
CA LYS A 15 -5.38 -3.52 -38.54
C LYS A 15 -5.03 -4.02 -37.14
N GLN A 16 -5.49 -5.22 -36.82
CA GLN A 16 -5.06 -6.01 -35.68
C GLN A 16 -3.54 -6.06 -35.63
N PHE A 17 -2.95 -5.56 -34.55
CA PHE A 17 -1.56 -5.86 -34.22
C PHE A 17 -1.49 -7.34 -33.85
N SER A 18 -0.85 -8.13 -34.73
CA SER A 18 -0.71 -9.57 -34.58
C SER A 18 0.11 -9.94 -33.34
N ASN A 19 -0.21 -11.09 -32.76
CA ASN A 19 0.41 -11.72 -31.59
C ASN A 19 1.97 -11.82 -31.62
N LYS A 20 2.62 -11.56 -32.74
CA LYS A 20 4.10 -11.54 -32.84
C LYS A 20 4.77 -10.38 -32.09
N GLY A 21 4.05 -9.29 -31.80
CA GLY A 21 4.59 -8.14 -31.04
C GLY A 21 4.79 -8.41 -29.55
N TRP A 22 4.05 -9.34 -28.98
CA TRP A 22 4.13 -9.63 -27.54
C TRP A 22 5.38 -10.45 -27.15
N CYS A 23 5.76 -11.44 -27.98
CA CYS A 23 6.99 -12.19 -27.73
C CYS A 23 8.26 -11.33 -27.94
N ALA A 24 8.23 -10.40 -28.90
CA ALA A 24 9.33 -9.47 -29.12
C ALA A 24 9.47 -8.44 -27.98
N PHE A 25 8.35 -7.97 -27.43
CA PHE A 25 8.37 -7.06 -26.27
C PHE A 25 8.86 -7.75 -24.99
N ALA A 26 8.49 -9.02 -24.75
CA ALA A 26 8.99 -9.78 -23.61
C ALA A 26 10.50 -10.04 -23.69
N SER A 27 11.03 -10.35 -24.88
CA SER A 27 12.46 -10.54 -25.09
C SER A 27 13.27 -9.24 -25.00
N LEU A 28 12.72 -8.13 -25.50
CA LEU A 28 13.36 -6.81 -25.36
C LEU A 28 13.38 -6.34 -23.91
N ARG A 29 12.31 -6.64 -23.13
CA ARG A 29 12.23 -6.34 -21.70
C ARG A 29 13.30 -7.08 -20.89
N LEU A 30 13.56 -8.34 -21.21
CA LEU A 30 14.56 -9.14 -20.51
C LEU A 30 16.00 -8.70 -20.88
N GLN A 31 16.25 -8.33 -22.12
CA GLN A 31 17.56 -7.84 -22.56
C GLN A 31 17.94 -6.48 -21.98
N VAL A 32 16.98 -5.55 -21.83
CA VAL A 32 17.22 -4.26 -21.17
C VAL A 32 17.48 -4.45 -19.67
N CYS A 33 16.76 -5.35 -18.99
CA CYS A 33 17.01 -5.65 -17.58
C CYS A 33 18.38 -6.31 -17.34
N ILE A 34 18.80 -7.22 -18.21
CA ILE A 34 20.12 -7.88 -18.13
C ILE A 34 21.25 -6.88 -18.45
N GLY A 35 21.04 -5.97 -19.38
CA GLY A 35 22.02 -4.93 -19.73
C GLY A 35 22.27 -3.93 -18.59
N VAL A 36 21.25 -3.58 -17.81
CA VAL A 36 21.41 -2.69 -16.66
C VAL A 36 22.08 -3.41 -15.47
N LEU A 37 21.80 -4.70 -15.26
CA LEU A 37 22.47 -5.49 -14.23
C LEU A 37 23.95 -5.76 -14.56
N SER A 38 24.30 -5.96 -15.83
CA SER A 38 25.70 -6.22 -16.25
C SER A 38 26.56 -4.94 -16.25
N ALA A 39 25.98 -3.74 -16.40
CA ALA A 39 26.70 -2.49 -16.29
C ALA A 39 27.08 -2.13 -14.82
N ALA A 40 26.35 -2.66 -13.84
CA ALA A 40 26.63 -2.45 -12.43
C ALA A 40 27.74 -3.35 -11.84
N THR A 41 28.15 -4.41 -12.57
CA THR A 41 29.14 -5.39 -12.08
C THR A 41 30.55 -5.22 -12.64
N LEU A 42 30.81 -4.23 -13.50
CA LEU A 42 32.09 -4.04 -14.17
C LEU A 42 32.89 -2.80 -13.68
N THR A 43 32.93 -2.52 -12.38
CA THR A 43 33.95 -1.62 -11.81
C THR A 43 34.94 -2.45 -11.00
N SER A 44 36.10 -2.70 -11.61
CA SER A 44 37.24 -3.33 -11.01
C SER A 44 37.74 -2.57 -9.77
N VAL A 45 37.84 -3.26 -8.67
CA VAL A 45 38.44 -2.80 -7.42
C VAL A 45 39.94 -2.68 -7.61
N THR A 46 40.49 -1.46 -7.59
CA THR A 46 41.92 -1.23 -7.34
C THR A 46 42.10 -0.90 -5.85
N PRO A 47 43.06 -1.52 -5.15
CA PRO A 47 43.29 -1.22 -3.76
C PRO A 47 44.01 0.13 -3.63
N VAL A 48 43.42 1.07 -2.90
CA VAL A 48 44.09 2.30 -2.45
C VAL A 48 44.66 2.05 -1.06
N GLN A 49 45.95 2.30 -0.90
CA GLN A 49 46.67 2.26 0.37
C GLN A 49 46.11 3.30 1.34
N ALA A 50 45.97 2.86 2.60
CA ALA A 50 45.56 3.71 3.69
C ALA A 50 46.69 4.68 4.09
N GLU A 51 46.41 5.96 4.09
CA GLU A 51 47.17 6.99 4.82
C GLU A 51 46.45 7.30 6.14
N ASP A 52 47.18 7.14 7.21
CA ASP A 52 46.78 7.31 8.60
C ASP A 52 46.64 8.81 8.90
N THR A 53 45.43 9.28 9.11
CA THR A 53 45.17 10.59 9.72
C THR A 53 44.16 10.42 10.85
N ARG A 54 44.66 10.47 12.09
CA ARG A 54 43.88 10.65 13.30
C ARG A 54 43.07 11.95 13.20
N ALA A 55 41.77 11.82 12.91
CA ALA A 55 40.81 12.89 13.13
C ALA A 55 39.94 12.52 14.34
N GLU A 56 39.77 13.46 15.22
CA GLU A 56 39.03 13.39 16.47
C GLU A 56 37.63 12.79 16.26
N GLN A 57 37.30 11.79 17.04
CA GLN A 57 35.94 11.24 17.20
C GLN A 57 35.03 12.34 17.77
N LYS A 58 34.46 13.14 16.90
CA LYS A 58 33.20 13.81 17.19
C LYS A 58 32.12 12.75 17.08
N SER A 59 31.46 12.44 18.18
CA SER A 59 30.25 11.62 18.20
C SER A 59 29.27 12.24 17.21
N ILE A 60 29.08 11.60 16.07
CA ILE A 60 27.99 11.91 15.14
C ILE A 60 26.72 11.43 15.85
N VAL A 61 26.07 12.34 16.56
CA VAL A 61 24.64 12.21 16.86
C VAL A 61 23.99 12.26 15.49
N ASP A 62 23.34 11.18 15.12
CA ASP A 62 22.51 11.08 13.93
C ASP A 62 21.47 12.19 14.04
N GLU A 63 21.70 13.33 13.37
CA GLU A 63 20.73 14.41 13.22
C GLU A 63 19.70 13.88 12.25
N GLY A 64 18.73 13.10 12.76
CA GLY A 64 17.56 12.70 12.01
C GLY A 64 16.92 13.96 11.41
N GLU A 65 16.67 13.95 10.10
CA GLU A 65 15.94 15.03 9.42
C GLU A 65 14.76 15.45 10.29
N THR A 66 14.66 16.73 10.65
CA THR A 66 13.51 17.18 11.42
C THR A 66 12.26 16.90 10.59
N LEU A 67 11.18 16.40 11.18
CA LEU A 67 9.93 16.06 10.48
C LEU A 67 9.43 17.15 9.53
N ASN A 68 9.80 18.41 9.80
CA ASN A 68 9.41 19.56 8.97
C ASN A 68 10.17 19.64 7.64
N GLU A 69 11.32 19.00 7.53
CA GLU A 69 12.19 19.00 6.32
C GLU A 69 11.89 17.84 5.39
N ILE A 70 11.15 16.82 5.87
CA ILE A 70 10.78 15.67 5.06
C ILE A 70 9.93 16.11 3.88
N GLN A 71 10.39 15.81 2.67
CA GLN A 71 9.60 15.95 1.46
C GLN A 71 8.55 14.86 1.40
N VAL A 72 7.29 15.23 1.24
CA VAL A 72 6.17 14.29 1.23
C VAL A 72 5.61 14.08 -0.16
N SER A 73 5.10 12.89 -0.38
CA SER A 73 4.51 12.47 -1.64
C SER A 73 3.09 13.03 -1.88
N GLY A 74 2.64 13.98 -1.08
CA GLY A 74 1.26 14.54 -1.16
C GLY A 74 1.00 15.45 -2.36
N THR A 75 2.03 15.85 -3.11
CA THR A 75 1.97 16.73 -4.28
C THR A 75 2.89 16.23 -5.39
N MET A 76 2.67 16.71 -6.61
CA MET A 76 3.54 16.38 -7.76
C MET A 76 4.91 17.08 -7.71
N SER A 77 4.99 18.19 -7.01
CA SER A 77 6.24 18.92 -6.75
C SER A 77 6.75 18.61 -5.34
N PRO A 78 8.06 18.63 -5.10
CA PRO A 78 8.63 18.35 -3.79
C PRO A 78 8.29 19.47 -2.81
N LEU A 79 7.26 19.32 -2.02
CA LEU A 79 6.93 20.16 -0.90
C LEU A 79 7.29 19.46 0.41
N THR A 80 7.78 20.21 1.37
CA THR A 80 7.98 19.70 2.74
C THR A 80 6.62 19.51 3.45
N LEU A 81 6.60 18.78 4.56
CA LEU A 81 5.42 18.67 5.40
C LEU A 81 4.84 20.02 5.82
N LEU A 82 5.71 21.00 6.08
CA LEU A 82 5.29 22.35 6.44
C LEU A 82 4.65 23.08 5.25
N GLN A 83 5.22 22.96 4.06
CA GLN A 83 4.77 23.61 2.83
C GLN A 83 3.55 22.92 2.21
N SER A 84 3.33 21.64 2.49
CA SER A 84 2.17 20.91 1.96
C SER A 84 0.86 21.54 2.43
N ALA A 85 -0.08 21.81 1.52
CA ALA A 85 -1.40 22.31 1.87
C ALA A 85 -2.25 21.27 2.59
N ARG A 86 -2.01 19.97 2.41
CA ARG A 86 -2.68 18.87 3.14
C ARG A 86 -1.84 18.40 4.32
N ILE A 87 -2.51 17.85 5.32
CA ILE A 87 -1.84 17.09 6.37
C ILE A 87 -1.57 15.67 5.86
N VAL A 88 -0.30 15.25 5.99
CA VAL A 88 0.15 13.88 5.76
C VAL A 88 0.52 13.30 7.11
N SER A 89 -0.11 12.18 7.49
CA SER A 89 0.30 11.42 8.68
C SER A 89 1.54 10.60 8.33
N VAL A 90 2.58 10.68 9.16
CA VAL A 90 3.86 9.99 8.96
C VAL A 90 4.14 9.09 10.16
N LEU A 91 4.34 7.79 9.89
CA LEU A 91 4.97 6.87 10.84
C LEU A 91 6.48 6.93 10.59
N THR A 92 7.22 7.43 11.57
CA THR A 92 8.66 7.65 11.46
C THR A 92 9.46 6.37 11.71
N ARG A 93 10.76 6.41 11.45
CA ARG A 93 11.68 5.32 11.75
C ARG A 93 11.64 4.90 13.22
N GLU A 94 11.57 5.88 14.12
CA GLU A 94 11.48 5.67 15.57
C GLU A 94 10.18 4.96 15.94
N ASP A 95 9.05 5.39 15.36
CA ASP A 95 7.75 4.75 15.58
C ASP A 95 7.79 3.28 15.12
N ILE A 96 8.41 3.01 13.96
CA ILE A 96 8.56 1.67 13.38
C ILE A 96 9.46 0.78 14.25
N GLN A 97 10.59 1.30 14.73
CA GLN A 97 11.51 0.56 15.60
C GLN A 97 10.91 0.28 16.97
N ALA A 98 10.17 1.21 17.54
CA ALA A 98 9.48 1.04 18.82
C ALA A 98 8.28 0.07 18.70
N ALA A 99 7.67 -0.04 17.51
CA ALA A 99 6.48 -0.83 17.31
C ALA A 99 6.67 -2.32 17.64
N GLY A 100 5.69 -2.89 18.32
CA GLY A 100 5.58 -4.32 18.61
C GLY A 100 4.80 -5.04 17.50
N VAL A 101 5.32 -5.09 16.27
CA VAL A 101 4.63 -5.63 15.11
C VAL A 101 5.37 -6.79 14.47
N GLN A 102 4.62 -7.65 13.77
CA GLN A 102 5.13 -8.90 13.17
C GLN A 102 5.31 -8.78 11.65
N SER A 103 4.72 -7.75 11.03
CA SER A 103 4.78 -7.54 9.58
C SER A 103 4.71 -6.05 9.22
N VAL A 104 5.07 -5.73 7.98
CA VAL A 104 4.93 -4.37 7.43
C VAL A 104 3.48 -3.88 7.49
N ASN A 105 2.52 -4.75 7.20
CA ASN A 105 1.10 -4.39 7.22
C ASN A 105 0.58 -4.10 8.64
N ASP A 106 1.19 -4.71 9.67
CA ASP A 106 0.81 -4.44 11.06
C ASP A 106 1.17 -3.01 11.51
N LEU A 107 2.19 -2.39 10.90
CA LEU A 107 2.52 -0.98 11.18
C LEU A 107 1.34 -0.04 10.92
N LEU A 108 0.52 -0.35 9.94
CA LEU A 108 -0.64 0.46 9.59
C LEU A 108 -1.76 0.39 10.65
N LYS A 109 -1.73 -0.61 11.54
CA LYS A 109 -2.64 -0.65 12.71
C LYS A 109 -2.39 0.48 13.69
N LEU A 110 -1.17 1.03 13.71
CA LEU A 110 -0.79 2.17 14.56
C LEU A 110 -1.50 3.46 14.16
N ALA A 111 -1.77 3.65 12.86
CA ALA A 111 -2.48 4.81 12.36
C ALA A 111 -3.98 4.72 12.64
N SER A 112 -4.56 5.72 13.29
CA SER A 112 -5.95 5.70 13.71
C SER A 112 -6.94 5.78 12.55
N GLY A 113 -6.61 6.47 11.46
CA GLY A 113 -7.45 6.63 10.26
C GLY A 113 -7.41 5.44 9.29
N VAL A 114 -6.65 4.39 9.59
CA VAL A 114 -6.47 3.22 8.73
C VAL A 114 -7.18 2.02 9.33
N ASP A 115 -8.08 1.39 8.59
CA ASP A 115 -8.64 0.07 8.94
C ASP A 115 -7.76 -1.01 8.31
N VAL A 116 -7.31 -1.97 9.13
CA VAL A 116 -6.44 -3.08 8.72
C VAL A 116 -7.11 -4.38 9.12
N ARG A 117 -7.68 -5.07 8.15
CA ARG A 117 -8.33 -6.38 8.33
C ARG A 117 -7.37 -7.45 7.82
N GLN A 118 -6.92 -8.29 8.70
CA GLN A 118 -6.03 -9.39 8.34
C GLN A 118 -6.81 -10.68 8.14
N ARG A 119 -6.43 -11.39 7.08
CA ARG A 119 -6.81 -12.78 6.86
C ARG A 119 -5.61 -13.64 7.24
N GLY A 120 -5.63 -14.15 8.45
CA GLY A 120 -4.48 -14.81 9.08
C GLY A 120 -3.48 -13.81 9.69
N GLY A 121 -2.46 -14.32 10.36
CA GLY A 121 -1.43 -13.52 11.01
C GLY A 121 -0.28 -13.10 10.07
N PHE A 122 0.63 -12.27 10.59
CA PHE A 122 1.92 -11.92 9.95
C PHE A 122 1.82 -11.27 8.57
N GLY A 123 0.72 -10.55 8.29
CA GLY A 123 0.51 -9.87 7.03
C GLY A 123 0.40 -10.80 5.82
N ILE A 124 -0.09 -12.02 6.03
CA ILE A 124 -0.20 -13.01 4.96
C ILE A 124 -1.16 -12.53 3.88
N GLN A 125 -2.36 -12.12 4.24
CA GLN A 125 -3.25 -11.36 3.37
C GLN A 125 -3.89 -10.25 4.20
N THR A 126 -3.92 -9.03 3.66
CA THR A 126 -4.35 -7.85 4.43
C THR A 126 -5.19 -6.93 3.56
N ASP A 127 -6.40 -6.66 4.03
CA ASP A 127 -7.29 -5.66 3.47
C ASP A 127 -7.08 -4.35 4.23
N ILE A 128 -6.69 -3.30 3.53
CA ILE A 128 -6.41 -1.99 4.09
C ILE A 128 -7.43 -1.01 3.53
N SER A 129 -8.02 -0.17 4.38
CA SER A 129 -8.90 0.88 3.92
C SER A 129 -8.70 2.19 4.67
N LEU A 130 -9.10 3.29 4.05
CA LEU A 130 -8.98 4.65 4.57
C LEU A 130 -10.37 5.28 4.66
N ASP A 131 -10.65 5.98 5.76
CA ASP A 131 -11.84 6.83 5.96
C ASP A 131 -13.18 6.13 5.63
N GLY A 132 -13.31 4.84 5.94
CA GLY A 132 -14.53 4.06 5.68
C GLY A 132 -14.69 3.56 4.24
N GLY A 133 -13.66 3.71 3.41
CA GLY A 133 -13.61 3.08 2.08
C GLY A 133 -13.39 1.58 2.14
N THR A 134 -13.33 0.94 0.96
CA THR A 134 -12.95 -0.46 0.81
C THR A 134 -11.45 -0.61 0.56
N PHE A 135 -10.95 -1.84 0.65
CA PHE A 135 -9.53 -2.17 0.41
C PHE A 135 -9.07 -1.95 -1.04
N GLU A 136 -9.97 -1.65 -1.97
CA GLU A 136 -9.65 -1.34 -3.36
C GLU A 136 -9.63 0.17 -3.65
N GLN A 137 -10.03 0.99 -2.68
CA GLN A 137 -10.26 2.42 -2.84
C GLN A 137 -9.08 3.30 -2.39
N PHE A 138 -7.90 2.73 -2.24
CA PHE A 138 -6.68 3.49 -1.97
C PHE A 138 -5.53 3.03 -2.89
N THR A 139 -4.54 3.88 -3.07
CA THR A 139 -3.33 3.54 -3.81
C THR A 139 -2.21 3.19 -2.85
N LEU A 140 -1.57 2.04 -3.05
CA LEU A 140 -0.36 1.66 -2.34
C LEU A 140 0.87 1.95 -3.21
N LEU A 141 1.81 2.69 -2.63
CA LEU A 141 3.06 3.06 -3.27
C LEU A 141 4.25 2.46 -2.52
N LEU A 142 5.26 2.04 -3.26
CA LEU A 142 6.58 1.70 -2.75
C LEU A 142 7.59 2.65 -3.40
N ASN A 143 8.19 3.54 -2.60
CA ASN A 143 9.08 4.61 -3.10
C ASN A 143 8.43 5.46 -4.22
N GLY A 144 7.14 5.78 -4.08
CA GLY A 144 6.37 6.53 -5.07
C GLY A 144 5.90 5.75 -6.30
N VAL A 145 6.25 4.48 -6.43
CA VAL A 145 5.81 3.59 -7.52
C VAL A 145 4.52 2.88 -7.13
N ASN A 146 3.50 2.96 -7.99
CA ASN A 146 2.22 2.30 -7.75
C ASN A 146 2.34 0.78 -7.85
N VAL A 147 2.12 0.10 -6.73
CA VAL A 147 2.20 -1.35 -6.59
C VAL A 147 0.82 -2.02 -6.40
N SER A 148 -0.27 -1.27 -6.58
CA SER A 148 -1.64 -1.82 -6.49
C SER A 148 -1.90 -2.89 -7.54
N ASN A 149 -2.60 -3.96 -7.15
CA ASN A 149 -2.93 -5.09 -8.02
C ASN A 149 -4.31 -4.90 -8.66
N PRO A 150 -4.45 -4.90 -10.01
CA PRO A 150 -5.73 -4.73 -10.68
C PRO A 150 -6.62 -5.98 -10.71
N GLN A 151 -6.11 -7.14 -10.27
CA GLN A 151 -6.94 -8.34 -10.09
C GLN A 151 -7.92 -8.14 -8.95
N THR A 152 -7.37 -7.81 -7.77
CA THR A 152 -8.10 -7.54 -6.54
C THR A 152 -7.22 -6.76 -5.56
N GLY A 153 -7.82 -5.91 -4.74
CA GLY A 153 -7.12 -5.16 -3.69
C GLY A 153 -6.50 -6.04 -2.59
N HIS A 154 -7.02 -7.26 -2.37
CA HIS A 154 -6.48 -8.20 -1.38
C HIS A 154 -4.99 -8.50 -1.53
N LEU A 155 -4.48 -8.48 -2.76
CA LEU A 155 -3.08 -8.77 -3.09
C LEU A 155 -2.20 -7.52 -3.16
N SER A 156 -2.77 -6.32 -3.00
CA SER A 156 -2.01 -5.07 -3.11
C SER A 156 -0.97 -4.91 -2.01
N ALA A 157 -1.30 -5.34 -0.79
CA ALA A 157 -0.42 -5.24 0.38
C ALA A 157 0.66 -6.34 0.46
N ASP A 158 0.82 -7.16 -0.57
CA ASP A 158 1.91 -8.13 -0.67
C ASP A 158 3.20 -7.43 -1.14
N LEU A 159 3.97 -6.92 -0.18
CA LEU A 159 5.17 -6.14 -0.43
C LEU A 159 6.43 -7.00 -0.27
N PRO A 160 7.42 -6.87 -1.18
CA PRO A 160 8.66 -7.65 -1.15
C PRO A 160 9.72 -7.08 -0.20
N ILE A 161 9.31 -6.44 0.89
CA ILE A 161 10.20 -5.73 1.83
C ILE A 161 10.04 -6.24 3.25
N SER A 162 11.06 -6.04 4.07
CA SER A 162 11.06 -6.30 5.51
C SER A 162 10.85 -5.01 6.33
N LEU A 163 10.58 -5.14 7.62
CA LEU A 163 10.51 -4.00 8.54
C LEU A 163 11.83 -3.21 8.59
N ALA A 164 12.97 -3.91 8.38
CA ALA A 164 14.29 -3.30 8.37
C ALA A 164 14.53 -2.38 7.17
N ASP A 165 13.76 -2.54 6.09
CA ASP A 165 13.92 -1.72 4.88
C ASP A 165 13.21 -0.37 4.96
N ILE A 166 12.26 -0.21 5.90
CA ILE A 166 11.35 0.94 5.93
C ILE A 166 11.99 2.11 6.67
N GLU A 167 12.03 3.25 6.01
CA GLU A 167 12.39 4.54 6.61
C GLU A 167 11.18 5.21 7.25
N ARG A 168 10.08 5.30 6.50
CA ARG A 168 8.82 5.88 6.97
C ARG A 168 7.64 5.40 6.16
N ILE A 169 6.44 5.59 6.69
CA ILE A 169 5.18 5.38 5.98
C ILE A 169 4.41 6.69 5.98
N GLU A 170 4.06 7.16 4.79
CA GLU A 170 3.29 8.38 4.55
C GLU A 170 1.84 8.00 4.23
N ILE A 171 0.87 8.57 4.95
CA ILE A 171 -0.56 8.32 4.77
C ILE A 171 -1.22 9.63 4.41
N LEU A 172 -1.70 9.72 3.17
CA LEU A 172 -2.47 10.85 2.67
C LEU A 172 -3.93 10.42 2.52
N SER A 173 -4.77 10.90 3.41
CA SER A 173 -6.21 10.61 3.41
C SER A 173 -6.98 11.53 2.44
N GLY A 174 -8.12 11.03 1.95
CA GLY A 174 -8.99 11.71 0.98
C GLY A 174 -8.51 11.64 -0.47
N ALA A 175 -9.41 11.94 -1.39
CA ALA A 175 -9.14 11.79 -2.81
C ALA A 175 -7.85 12.49 -3.25
N SER A 176 -6.94 11.72 -3.84
CA SER A 176 -5.62 12.18 -4.30
C SER A 176 -5.32 11.77 -5.74
N SER A 177 -6.36 11.46 -6.51
CA SER A 177 -6.24 11.02 -7.90
C SER A 177 -5.51 12.02 -8.79
N ARG A 178 -5.57 13.32 -8.49
CA ARG A 178 -4.85 14.35 -9.25
C ARG A 178 -3.33 14.19 -9.22
N VAL A 179 -2.79 13.54 -8.18
CA VAL A 179 -1.35 13.28 -8.02
C VAL A 179 -0.97 11.85 -8.44
N TYR A 180 -1.79 10.87 -8.04
CA TYR A 180 -1.47 9.44 -8.16
C TYR A 180 -2.34 8.68 -9.15
N GLY A 181 -3.24 9.36 -9.88
CA GLY A 181 -4.10 8.74 -10.88
C GLY A 181 -5.25 7.92 -10.29
N GLY A 182 -5.70 6.94 -11.06
CA GLY A 182 -6.78 6.03 -10.66
C GLY A 182 -6.40 5.19 -9.45
N SER A 183 -7.37 4.79 -8.67
CA SER A 183 -7.29 4.08 -7.40
C SER A 183 -6.97 4.96 -6.17
N ALA A 184 -6.43 6.16 -6.31
CA ALA A 184 -6.30 7.11 -5.20
C ALA A 184 -7.63 7.79 -4.83
N PHE A 185 -8.70 6.99 -4.80
CA PHE A 185 -10.08 7.37 -4.57
C PHE A 185 -10.30 7.85 -3.12
N GLY A 186 -9.87 7.08 -2.12
CA GLY A 186 -9.94 7.40 -0.69
C GLY A 186 -8.64 7.92 -0.11
N GLY A 187 -7.54 7.89 -0.88
CA GLY A 187 -6.22 8.32 -0.43
C GLY A 187 -5.08 7.49 -0.99
N CYS A 188 -3.89 7.69 -0.43
CA CYS A 188 -2.74 6.84 -0.73
C CYS A 188 -1.89 6.56 0.51
N ILE A 189 -1.19 5.44 0.47
CA ILE A 189 -0.17 5.05 1.45
C ILE A 189 1.13 4.87 0.67
N ASN A 190 2.17 5.61 1.04
CA ASN A 190 3.49 5.48 0.44
C ASN A 190 4.47 4.92 1.48
N ILE A 191 5.07 3.78 1.17
CA ILE A 191 6.12 3.18 1.98
C ILE A 191 7.44 3.60 1.37
N VAL A 192 8.23 4.34 2.14
CA VAL A 192 9.52 4.85 1.75
C VAL A 192 10.60 3.99 2.40
N THR A 193 11.49 3.46 1.59
CA THR A 193 12.60 2.62 2.07
C THR A 193 13.84 3.44 2.37
N HIS A 194 14.65 2.90 3.24
CA HIS A 194 15.86 3.52 3.76
C HIS A 194 16.92 3.76 2.68
N LYS A 195 17.51 4.96 2.65
CA LYS A 195 18.69 5.31 1.85
C LYS A 195 19.86 5.47 2.81
N ASP A 196 20.73 4.46 2.88
CA ASP A 196 21.88 4.52 3.76
C ASP A 196 22.99 5.38 3.18
N GLU A 197 23.55 6.23 4.00
CA GLU A 197 24.70 7.08 3.62
C GLU A 197 26.04 6.39 3.87
N ILE A 198 26.06 5.40 4.74
CA ILE A 198 27.22 4.58 5.06
C ILE A 198 26.94 3.09 4.82
N SER A 199 28.00 2.34 4.56
CA SER A 199 27.86 0.87 4.41
C SER A 199 27.54 0.23 5.76
N ASN A 200 26.53 -0.64 5.79
CA ASN A 200 26.10 -1.35 6.97
C ASN A 200 25.44 -2.69 6.65
N GLU A 201 25.43 -3.58 7.64
CA GLU A 201 24.75 -4.86 7.56
C GLU A 201 23.84 -5.05 8.77
N SER A 202 22.72 -5.74 8.57
CA SER A 202 21.88 -6.18 9.69
C SER A 202 21.31 -7.57 9.43
N VAL A 203 21.29 -8.40 10.45
CA VAL A 203 20.67 -9.73 10.43
C VAL A 203 19.75 -9.85 11.62
N GLY A 204 18.50 -10.24 11.37
CA GLY A 204 17.49 -10.48 12.39
C GLY A 204 16.90 -11.88 12.28
N ALA A 205 16.59 -12.48 13.41
CA ALA A 205 15.85 -13.72 13.49
C ALA A 205 14.93 -13.71 14.71
N GLU A 206 13.75 -14.30 14.55
CA GLU A 206 12.79 -14.45 15.63
C GLU A 206 12.04 -15.79 15.54
N GLY A 207 11.63 -16.29 16.70
CA GLY A 207 10.86 -17.51 16.81
C GLY A 207 9.85 -17.43 17.95
N GLY A 208 8.81 -18.23 17.90
CA GLY A 208 7.76 -18.17 18.91
C GLY A 208 6.68 -19.22 18.79
N MET A 209 5.52 -18.90 19.30
CA MET A 209 4.37 -19.82 19.35
C MET A 209 4.00 -20.33 17.96
N HIS A 210 3.29 -21.46 17.91
CA HIS A 210 2.83 -22.13 16.70
C HIS A 210 3.97 -22.45 15.71
N ALA A 211 5.12 -22.89 16.24
CA ALA A 211 6.32 -23.20 15.46
C ALA A 211 6.73 -22.07 14.47
N THR A 212 6.45 -20.82 14.86
CA THR A 212 6.80 -19.66 14.06
C THR A 212 8.29 -19.42 14.10
N VAL A 213 8.91 -19.30 12.93
CA VAL A 213 10.29 -18.89 12.74
C VAL A 213 10.33 -17.95 11.54
N GLN A 214 10.93 -16.79 11.72
CA GLN A 214 11.21 -15.88 10.60
C GLN A 214 12.52 -15.13 10.81
N GLY A 215 13.10 -14.63 9.71
CA GLY A 215 14.33 -13.86 9.75
C GLY A 215 14.52 -13.06 8.49
N ASP A 216 15.40 -12.07 8.60
CA ASP A 216 15.80 -11.22 7.50
C ASP A 216 17.29 -10.85 7.62
N ALA A 217 17.90 -10.59 6.48
CA ALA A 217 19.24 -10.02 6.38
C ALA A 217 19.22 -8.86 5.39
N ARG A 218 19.94 -7.80 5.72
CA ARG A 218 20.06 -6.60 4.90
C ARG A 218 21.52 -6.18 4.84
N ILE A 219 21.98 -5.86 3.63
CA ILE A 219 23.29 -5.26 3.39
C ILE A 219 23.11 -3.96 2.59
N ALA A 220 23.78 -2.91 3.02
CA ALA A 220 23.87 -1.64 2.31
C ALA A 220 25.35 -1.35 2.03
N LEU A 221 25.66 -1.03 0.78
CA LEU A 221 27.00 -0.69 0.32
C LEU A 221 26.96 0.68 -0.37
N LYS A 222 27.73 1.61 0.14
CA LYS A 222 27.92 2.95 -0.44
C LYS A 222 29.31 3.06 -1.01
N THR A 223 29.44 3.28 -2.31
CA THR A 223 30.73 3.44 -3.00
C THR A 223 30.69 4.70 -3.84
N GLY A 224 31.28 5.75 -3.33
CA GLY A 224 31.23 7.07 -3.98
C GLY A 224 29.80 7.57 -4.17
N LEU A 225 29.39 7.78 -5.43
CA LEU A 225 28.04 8.26 -5.79
C LEU A 225 26.99 7.15 -5.85
N VAL A 226 27.40 5.87 -5.75
CA VAL A 226 26.51 4.72 -5.95
C VAL A 226 26.16 4.09 -4.62
N GLY A 227 24.88 3.99 -4.32
CA GLY A 227 24.34 3.21 -3.22
C GLY A 227 23.68 1.93 -3.71
N ASN A 228 23.96 0.79 -3.05
CA ASN A 228 23.34 -0.50 -3.32
C ASN A 228 22.83 -1.10 -2.01
N ARG A 229 21.61 -1.65 -2.02
CA ARG A 229 21.00 -2.26 -0.83
C ARG A 229 20.28 -3.52 -1.25
N LEU A 230 20.58 -4.60 -0.55
CA LEU A 230 19.92 -5.89 -0.74
C LEU A 230 19.34 -6.35 0.58
N SER A 231 18.09 -6.76 0.55
CA SER A 231 17.39 -7.36 1.68
C SER A 231 16.79 -8.69 1.26
N ILE A 232 16.96 -9.71 2.09
CA ILE A 232 16.33 -11.02 1.94
C ILE A 232 15.64 -11.38 3.23
N GLY A 233 14.49 -12.02 3.14
CA GLY A 233 13.75 -12.44 4.32
C GLY A 233 12.84 -13.61 4.06
N GLY A 234 12.40 -14.26 5.13
CA GLY A 234 11.45 -15.34 5.03
C GLY A 234 11.03 -15.89 6.37
N GLY A 235 10.04 -16.74 6.35
CA GLY A 235 9.54 -17.36 7.56
C GLY A 235 8.45 -18.39 7.31
N ARG A 236 8.06 -19.06 8.39
CA ARG A 236 6.98 -20.04 8.40
C ARG A 236 6.31 -20.10 9.77
N SER A 237 5.09 -20.60 9.79
CA SER A 237 4.34 -20.93 11.01
C SER A 237 3.39 -22.08 10.74
N SER A 238 3.02 -22.83 11.78
CA SER A 238 1.92 -23.78 11.70
C SER A 238 0.53 -23.11 11.85
N GLY A 239 0.50 -21.81 12.13
CA GLY A 239 -0.72 -21.04 12.33
C GLY A 239 -1.33 -21.21 13.72
N GLY A 240 -2.20 -20.28 14.11
CA GLY A 240 -2.90 -20.27 15.40
C GLY A 240 -4.31 -20.85 15.35
N THR A 241 -4.79 -21.23 14.19
CA THR A 241 -6.08 -21.86 13.92
C THR A 241 -5.90 -22.95 12.86
N ASP A 242 -6.90 -23.84 12.69
CA ASP A 242 -6.88 -24.84 11.64
C ASP A 242 -6.70 -24.19 10.27
N ASN A 243 -5.95 -24.85 9.37
CA ASN A 243 -5.65 -24.38 8.02
C ASN A 243 -5.26 -22.89 7.97
N SER A 244 -4.33 -22.46 8.86
CA SER A 244 -3.74 -21.12 8.89
C SER A 244 -2.21 -21.15 8.89
N ASP A 245 -1.64 -22.31 8.48
CA ASP A 245 -0.21 -22.47 8.23
C ASP A 245 0.24 -21.56 7.09
N TRP A 246 1.49 -21.08 7.20
CA TRP A 246 2.05 -20.25 6.15
C TRP A 246 3.56 -20.42 5.99
N ARG A 247 4.02 -20.15 4.76
CA ARG A 247 5.43 -19.96 4.41
C ARG A 247 5.55 -18.75 3.50
N LYS A 248 6.51 -17.86 3.79
CA LYS A 248 6.82 -16.69 2.98
C LYS A 248 8.31 -16.55 2.73
N MET A 249 8.67 -15.96 1.61
CA MET A 249 10.02 -15.48 1.30
C MET A 249 9.94 -14.19 0.49
N GLN A 250 10.94 -13.33 0.65
CA GLN A 250 11.02 -12.05 -0.05
C GLN A 250 12.48 -11.67 -0.31
N LEU A 251 12.67 -10.93 -1.40
CA LEU A 251 13.93 -10.31 -1.75
C LEU A 251 13.64 -8.90 -2.26
N PHE A 252 14.39 -7.94 -1.77
CA PHE A 252 14.32 -6.57 -2.25
C PHE A 252 15.72 -6.03 -2.50
N TYR A 253 15.95 -5.54 -3.71
CA TYR A 253 17.17 -4.87 -4.11
C TYR A 253 16.84 -3.47 -4.58
N GLN A 254 17.56 -2.48 -4.11
CA GLN A 254 17.47 -1.10 -4.57
C GLN A 254 18.85 -0.50 -4.72
N GLY A 255 18.96 0.41 -5.70
CA GLY A 255 20.18 1.17 -5.88
C GLY A 255 19.87 2.61 -6.30
N ASP A 256 20.84 3.47 -6.08
CA ASP A 256 20.78 4.85 -6.50
C ASP A 256 22.16 5.36 -6.93
N VAL A 257 22.11 6.38 -7.80
CA VAL A 257 23.26 7.22 -8.16
C VAL A 257 22.87 8.66 -7.91
N SER A 258 23.63 9.37 -7.09
CA SER A 258 23.47 10.82 -6.84
C SER A 258 24.59 11.58 -7.52
N HIS A 259 24.30 12.14 -8.72
CA HIS A 259 25.20 13.00 -9.46
C HIS A 259 24.80 14.47 -9.30
N GLU A 260 25.68 15.41 -9.56
CA GLU A 260 25.40 16.86 -9.46
C GLU A 260 24.24 17.31 -10.35
N GLN A 261 24.09 16.71 -11.54
CA GLN A 261 23.10 17.08 -12.54
C GLN A 261 21.83 16.21 -12.51
N PHE A 262 21.89 15.00 -11.95
CA PHE A 262 20.76 14.07 -11.91
C PHE A 262 20.87 13.09 -10.75
N ASN A 263 19.72 12.53 -10.37
CA ASN A 263 19.59 11.32 -9.55
C ASN A 263 19.06 10.20 -10.43
N LEU A 264 19.59 8.99 -10.26
CA LEU A 264 19.04 7.76 -10.85
C LEU A 264 18.71 6.80 -9.71
N ASN A 265 17.59 6.12 -9.80
CA ASN A 265 17.20 5.10 -8.84
C ASN A 265 16.59 3.89 -9.56
N TRP A 266 16.78 2.71 -8.96
CA TRP A 266 16.17 1.47 -9.43
C TRP A 266 15.83 0.58 -8.25
N GLN A 267 14.82 -0.27 -8.44
CA GLN A 267 14.45 -1.28 -7.47
C GLN A 267 13.94 -2.54 -8.15
N PHE A 268 14.21 -3.67 -7.50
CA PHE A 268 13.69 -4.98 -7.84
C PHE A 268 13.13 -5.63 -6.58
N GLY A 269 11.92 -6.17 -6.64
CA GLY A 269 11.27 -6.88 -5.56
C GLY A 269 10.76 -8.24 -6.00
N PHE A 270 10.92 -9.23 -5.15
CA PHE A 270 10.33 -10.55 -5.28
C PHE A 270 9.69 -10.97 -3.96
N SER A 271 8.46 -11.47 -4.02
CA SER A 271 7.82 -12.13 -2.87
C SER A 271 7.13 -13.41 -3.30
N LYS A 272 7.11 -14.39 -2.40
CA LYS A 272 6.38 -15.65 -2.56
C LYS A 272 5.77 -16.04 -1.23
N LYS A 273 4.47 -16.38 -1.27
CA LYS A 273 3.70 -16.83 -0.10
C LYS A 273 2.87 -18.05 -0.45
N ASN A 274 2.81 -19.00 0.46
CA ASN A 274 1.90 -20.14 0.41
C ASN A 274 1.24 -20.24 1.77
N TYR A 275 -0.09 -20.34 1.83
CA TYR A 275 -0.81 -20.32 3.09
C TYR A 275 -2.17 -21.00 3.05
N GLY A 276 -2.55 -21.58 4.18
CA GLY A 276 -3.91 -22.00 4.45
C GLY A 276 -4.81 -20.78 4.61
N ALA A 277 -5.94 -20.79 3.93
CA ALA A 277 -6.87 -19.66 3.85
C ALA A 277 -8.23 -20.04 4.50
N ASN A 278 -8.18 -20.42 5.79
CA ASN A 278 -9.37 -20.85 6.51
C ASN A 278 -10.49 -19.82 6.47
N THR A 279 -11.59 -20.15 5.80
CA THR A 279 -12.80 -19.32 5.68
C THR A 279 -12.59 -17.93 5.04
N PHE A 280 -11.47 -17.69 4.35
CA PHE A 280 -11.13 -16.36 3.83
C PHE A 280 -12.20 -15.80 2.90
N TYR A 281 -12.72 -16.62 2.01
CA TYR A 281 -13.69 -16.19 1.01
C TYR A 281 -15.06 -16.85 1.17
N SER A 282 -15.13 -17.98 1.88
CA SER A 282 -16.38 -18.68 2.14
C SER A 282 -16.29 -19.51 3.42
N ALA A 283 -17.25 -19.32 4.30
CA ALA A 283 -17.39 -20.11 5.52
C ALA A 283 -17.76 -21.59 5.24
N SER A 284 -18.31 -21.88 4.07
CA SER A 284 -18.66 -23.24 3.66
C SER A 284 -17.45 -24.09 3.24
N TYR A 285 -16.31 -23.43 2.96
CA TYR A 285 -15.06 -24.07 2.54
C TYR A 285 -13.91 -23.64 3.45
N PRO A 286 -13.73 -24.29 4.63
CA PRO A 286 -12.68 -23.90 5.59
C PRO A 286 -11.28 -24.32 5.17
N ASN A 287 -11.14 -25.22 4.19
CA ASN A 287 -9.87 -25.77 3.75
C ASN A 287 -9.33 -25.11 2.47
N GLN A 288 -9.60 -23.84 2.28
CA GLN A 288 -9.04 -23.06 1.17
C GLN A 288 -7.51 -22.94 1.29
N TYR A 289 -6.83 -22.84 0.16
CA TYR A 289 -5.38 -22.66 0.12
C TYR A 289 -4.99 -21.67 -0.98
N GLU A 290 -3.90 -20.91 -0.76
CA GLU A 290 -3.50 -19.91 -1.72
C GLU A 290 -1.97 -19.83 -1.84
N ARG A 291 -1.51 -19.60 -3.07
CA ARG A 291 -0.10 -19.40 -3.42
C ARG A 291 0.02 -18.13 -4.24
N ASN A 292 0.77 -17.17 -3.72
CA ASN A 292 1.03 -15.92 -4.40
C ASN A 292 2.52 -15.79 -4.70
N GLU A 293 2.84 -15.29 -5.90
CA GLU A 293 4.20 -14.95 -6.29
C GLU A 293 4.19 -13.61 -7.01
N ARG A 294 5.08 -12.69 -6.63
CA ARG A 294 5.11 -11.34 -7.16
C ARG A 294 6.51 -10.90 -7.52
N TYR A 295 6.60 -10.21 -8.65
CA TYR A 295 7.79 -9.52 -9.13
C TYR A 295 7.47 -8.04 -9.34
N SER A 296 8.38 -7.16 -8.93
CA SER A 296 8.28 -5.72 -9.20
C SER A 296 9.63 -5.18 -9.61
N ILE A 297 9.65 -4.35 -10.66
CA ILE A 297 10.85 -3.67 -11.15
C ILE A 297 10.47 -2.23 -11.44
N SER A 298 11.31 -1.29 -11.03
CA SER A 298 11.20 0.08 -11.50
C SER A 298 12.56 0.73 -11.66
N VAL A 299 12.61 1.71 -12.57
CA VAL A 299 13.75 2.60 -12.79
C VAL A 299 13.19 4.00 -12.91
N GLY A 300 13.80 4.93 -12.18
CA GLY A 300 13.45 6.34 -12.21
C GLY A 300 14.68 7.21 -12.26
N ALA A 301 14.54 8.39 -12.84
CA ALA A 301 15.56 9.42 -12.84
C ALA A 301 14.93 10.74 -12.46
N GLU A 302 15.75 11.68 -11.99
CA GLU A 302 15.36 13.06 -11.71
C GLU A 302 16.51 13.98 -12.14
N THR A 303 16.20 14.97 -12.98
CA THR A 303 17.19 16.00 -13.34
C THR A 303 17.22 17.08 -12.27
N LYS A 304 18.42 17.61 -12.00
CA LYS A 304 18.63 18.75 -11.10
C LYS A 304 18.77 20.02 -11.93
N GLY A 305 18.28 21.15 -11.42
CA GLY A 305 18.34 22.42 -12.13
C GLY A 305 17.00 23.17 -12.10
N ARG A 306 16.81 24.12 -13.01
CA ARG A 306 15.60 24.96 -13.03
C ARG A 306 14.34 24.19 -13.45
N LEU A 307 14.49 23.27 -14.39
CA LEU A 307 13.45 22.33 -14.79
C LEU A 307 13.82 20.95 -14.24
N HIS A 308 13.02 20.47 -13.29
CA HIS A 308 13.14 19.13 -12.78
C HIS A 308 12.26 18.20 -13.63
N PHE A 309 12.88 17.22 -14.25
CA PHE A 309 12.20 16.20 -15.05
C PHE A 309 12.41 14.83 -14.40
N THR A 310 11.30 14.12 -14.15
CA THR A 310 11.30 12.86 -13.39
C THR A 310 10.60 11.76 -14.21
N PRO A 311 11.31 11.14 -15.16
CA PRO A 311 10.82 9.96 -15.87
C PRO A 311 10.92 8.72 -14.99
N SER A 312 9.94 7.83 -15.09
CA SER A 312 10.01 6.52 -14.46
C SER A 312 9.29 5.45 -15.28
N VAL A 313 9.81 4.24 -15.22
CA VAL A 313 9.24 3.04 -15.84
C VAL A 313 9.13 1.98 -14.75
N TYR A 314 8.00 1.27 -14.72
CA TYR A 314 7.82 0.17 -13.81
C TYR A 314 7.06 -1.00 -14.44
N TRP A 315 7.34 -2.18 -13.91
CA TRP A 315 6.66 -3.41 -14.27
C TRP A 315 6.42 -4.24 -13.02
N ASN A 316 5.18 -4.69 -12.85
CA ASN A 316 4.77 -5.60 -11.79
C ASN A 316 4.12 -6.82 -12.43
N ARG A 317 4.54 -8.02 -12.00
CA ARG A 317 3.88 -9.28 -12.36
C ARG A 317 3.50 -10.02 -11.09
N SER A 318 2.29 -10.52 -11.04
CA SER A 318 1.85 -11.42 -9.98
C SER A 318 1.24 -12.69 -10.55
N TYR A 319 1.49 -13.79 -9.86
CA TYR A 319 0.83 -15.07 -10.04
C TYR A 319 0.03 -15.36 -8.79
N ASP A 320 -1.19 -15.80 -8.99
CA ASP A 320 -2.11 -16.18 -7.93
C ASP A 320 -2.72 -17.53 -8.29
N ASN A 321 -2.56 -18.51 -7.39
CA ASN A 321 -3.19 -19.80 -7.46
C ASN A 321 -4.04 -20.01 -6.21
N PHE A 322 -5.35 -20.03 -6.40
CA PHE A 322 -6.34 -20.26 -5.36
C PHE A 322 -6.92 -21.65 -5.49
N GLU A 323 -6.92 -22.43 -4.40
CA GLU A 323 -7.60 -23.73 -4.26
C GLU A 323 -8.81 -23.56 -3.33
N LEU A 324 -10.00 -23.86 -3.80
CA LEU A 324 -11.21 -23.84 -2.99
C LEU A 324 -11.17 -24.91 -1.88
N ILE A 325 -10.58 -26.06 -2.20
CA ILE A 325 -10.28 -27.15 -1.27
C ILE A 325 -8.82 -27.53 -1.49
N LYS A 326 -8.00 -27.43 -0.45
CA LYS A 326 -6.55 -27.70 -0.50
C LYS A 326 -6.24 -29.07 -1.09
N GLY A 327 -5.51 -29.08 -2.18
CA GLY A 327 -5.09 -30.28 -2.90
C GLY A 327 -6.10 -30.84 -3.89
N GLU A 328 -7.25 -30.18 -4.10
CA GLU A 328 -8.26 -30.58 -5.07
C GLU A 328 -8.34 -29.62 -6.25
N ARG A 329 -8.70 -30.14 -7.42
CA ARG A 329 -8.88 -29.32 -8.64
C ARG A 329 -10.22 -28.59 -8.70
N PHE A 330 -11.20 -29.02 -7.91
CA PHE A 330 -12.52 -28.39 -7.89
C PHE A 330 -12.43 -26.97 -7.34
N GLY A 331 -12.81 -25.98 -8.18
CA GLY A 331 -12.77 -24.57 -7.81
C GLY A 331 -11.36 -23.98 -7.74
N GLU A 332 -10.34 -24.67 -8.29
CA GLU A 332 -8.99 -24.11 -8.40
C GLU A 332 -8.93 -23.06 -9.51
N ASN A 333 -8.30 -21.94 -9.22
CA ASN A 333 -8.11 -20.83 -10.15
C ASN A 333 -6.64 -20.44 -10.26
N PHE A 334 -6.24 -20.05 -11.46
CA PHE A 334 -4.90 -19.52 -11.75
C PHE A 334 -5.03 -18.16 -12.41
N HIS A 335 -4.29 -17.19 -11.90
CA HIS A 335 -4.25 -15.84 -12.44
C HIS A 335 -2.81 -15.39 -12.64
N MET A 336 -2.54 -14.74 -13.76
CA MET A 336 -1.31 -14.02 -14.02
C MET A 336 -1.65 -12.60 -14.41
N ILE A 337 -1.14 -11.65 -13.64
CA ILE A 337 -1.37 -10.21 -13.83
C ILE A 337 -0.08 -9.56 -14.25
N ASP A 338 -0.15 -8.76 -15.29
CA ASP A 338 0.94 -7.87 -15.74
C ASP A 338 0.49 -6.42 -15.65
N VAL A 339 1.31 -5.61 -15.03
CA VAL A 339 1.13 -4.14 -15.00
C VAL A 339 2.41 -3.50 -15.50
N PHE A 340 2.31 -2.73 -16.55
CA PHE A 340 3.40 -1.90 -17.07
C PHE A 340 3.01 -0.43 -16.97
N GLY A 341 3.93 0.42 -16.48
CA GLY A 341 3.72 1.86 -16.40
C GLY A 341 4.91 2.64 -16.93
N LEU A 342 4.60 3.70 -17.65
CA LEU A 342 5.52 4.76 -18.04
C LEU A 342 4.96 6.07 -17.48
N ARG A 343 5.71 6.74 -16.62
CA ARG A 343 5.36 8.02 -16.04
C ARG A 343 6.42 9.06 -16.37
N LEU A 344 5.98 10.19 -16.89
CA LEU A 344 6.80 11.34 -17.22
C LEU A 344 6.24 12.53 -16.42
N THR A 345 6.98 13.01 -15.43
CA THR A 345 6.58 14.18 -14.66
C THR A 345 7.69 15.20 -14.71
N GLY A 346 7.33 16.47 -14.55
CA GLY A 346 8.31 17.55 -14.43
C GLY A 346 7.70 18.73 -13.70
N HIS A 347 8.56 19.51 -13.05
CA HIS A 347 8.13 20.74 -12.39
C HIS A 347 9.14 21.87 -12.60
N ILE A 348 8.61 23.08 -12.54
CA ILE A 348 9.40 24.32 -12.63
C ILE A 348 8.90 25.30 -11.57
N THR A 349 9.86 25.88 -10.84
CA THR A 349 9.58 26.97 -9.88
C THR A 349 9.84 28.31 -10.55
N TRP A 350 8.87 29.22 -10.44
CA TRP A 350 8.90 30.57 -11.02
C TRP A 350 8.21 31.57 -10.09
N LYS A 351 8.09 32.83 -10.52
CA LYS A 351 7.67 33.96 -9.64
C LYS A 351 6.29 33.75 -8.99
N LEU A 352 5.36 33.01 -9.62
CA LEU A 352 4.02 32.75 -9.08
C LEU A 352 3.90 31.41 -8.33
N GLY A 353 4.99 30.66 -8.15
CA GLY A 353 4.98 29.38 -7.45
C GLY A 353 5.62 28.25 -8.24
N THR A 354 5.24 27.01 -7.97
CA THR A 354 5.75 25.80 -8.63
C THR A 354 4.65 25.15 -9.45
N THR A 355 4.87 25.03 -10.76
CA THR A 355 3.97 24.31 -11.67
C THR A 355 4.56 22.95 -11.98
N ALA A 356 3.78 21.89 -11.76
CA ALA A 356 4.11 20.53 -12.12
C ALA A 356 3.15 19.99 -13.17
N MET A 357 3.68 19.21 -14.11
CA MET A 357 2.91 18.54 -15.16
C MET A 357 3.35 17.08 -15.25
N GLY A 358 2.43 16.20 -15.65
CA GLY A 358 2.75 14.81 -15.84
C GLY A 358 1.87 14.12 -16.86
N ALA A 359 2.41 13.03 -17.38
CA ALA A 359 1.71 12.08 -18.22
C ALA A 359 2.02 10.67 -17.72
N GLU A 360 1.03 9.81 -17.66
CA GLU A 360 1.20 8.40 -17.30
C GLU A 360 0.44 7.51 -18.28
N LEU A 361 1.12 6.47 -18.74
CA LEU A 361 0.52 5.35 -19.44
C LEU A 361 0.67 4.13 -18.53
N ARG A 362 -0.46 3.54 -18.13
CA ARG A 362 -0.50 2.32 -17.32
C ARG A 362 -1.33 1.27 -18.02
N ASN A 363 -0.68 0.20 -18.44
CA ASN A 363 -1.32 -0.97 -19.06
C ASN A 363 -1.46 -2.07 -18.01
N GLU A 364 -2.64 -2.67 -17.93
CA GLU A 364 -3.01 -3.74 -17.01
C GLU A 364 -3.56 -4.91 -17.81
N GLY A 365 -2.93 -6.09 -17.66
CA GLY A 365 -3.33 -7.31 -18.34
C GLY A 365 -3.58 -8.45 -17.36
N VAL A 366 -4.54 -9.30 -17.66
CA VAL A 366 -4.83 -10.55 -16.96
C VAL A 366 -4.85 -11.72 -17.94
N LEU A 367 -4.19 -12.82 -17.57
CA LEU A 367 -4.41 -14.15 -18.10
C LEU A 367 -4.88 -15.04 -16.96
N SER A 368 -5.96 -15.80 -17.17
CA SER A 368 -6.64 -16.46 -16.08
C SER A 368 -7.39 -17.71 -16.54
N THR A 369 -7.75 -18.57 -15.59
CA THR A 369 -8.73 -19.65 -15.77
C THR A 369 -10.16 -19.22 -15.39
N ASN A 370 -10.39 -17.93 -15.05
CA ASN A 370 -11.71 -17.43 -14.62
C ASN A 370 -11.94 -15.95 -14.99
N LEU A 371 -10.89 -15.11 -15.02
CA LEU A 371 -10.99 -13.66 -15.18
C LEU A 371 -10.68 -13.24 -16.61
N GLY A 372 -11.62 -12.51 -17.23
CA GLY A 372 -11.45 -11.98 -18.58
C GLY A 372 -12.47 -12.56 -19.56
N ARG A 373 -12.18 -12.37 -20.84
CA ARG A 373 -12.96 -12.92 -21.95
C ARG A 373 -12.35 -14.26 -22.39
N PRO A 374 -13.18 -15.25 -22.77
CA PRO A 374 -12.68 -16.54 -23.25
C PRO A 374 -11.73 -16.38 -24.44
N LEU A 375 -10.66 -17.20 -24.44
CA LEU A 375 -9.69 -17.29 -25.53
C LEU A 375 -10.09 -18.38 -26.50
N GLU A 376 -9.69 -18.23 -27.77
CA GLU A 376 -9.76 -19.32 -28.75
C GLU A 376 -8.69 -20.39 -28.44
N GLU A 377 -8.92 -21.63 -28.82
CA GLU A 377 -8.03 -22.77 -28.54
C GLU A 377 -6.56 -22.51 -28.95
N LYS A 378 -6.34 -21.82 -30.07
CA LYS A 378 -5.01 -21.43 -30.55
C LYS A 378 -4.31 -20.34 -29.73
N GLU A 379 -5.02 -19.66 -28.85
CA GLU A 379 -4.54 -18.57 -28.00
C GLU A 379 -4.29 -19.00 -26.56
N LEU A 380 -4.61 -20.26 -26.22
CA LEU A 380 -4.41 -20.80 -24.89
C LEU A 380 -2.93 -20.73 -24.49
N VAL A 381 -2.67 -20.28 -23.27
CA VAL A 381 -1.33 -20.16 -22.71
C VAL A 381 -1.19 -21.11 -21.53
N LYS A 382 -0.23 -22.02 -21.56
CA LYS A 382 -0.01 -22.97 -20.46
C LYS A 382 0.29 -22.24 -19.14
N VAL A 383 -0.34 -22.73 -18.07
CA VAL A 383 -0.04 -22.26 -16.72
C VAL A 383 1.35 -22.74 -16.32
N ARG A 384 2.16 -21.83 -15.79
CA ARG A 384 3.53 -22.12 -15.35
C ARG A 384 3.54 -23.18 -14.25
N GLY A 385 4.25 -24.28 -14.48
CA GLY A 385 4.36 -25.40 -13.53
C GLY A 385 3.26 -26.44 -13.65
N GLU A 386 2.23 -26.21 -14.46
CA GLU A 386 1.14 -27.13 -14.73
C GLU A 386 1.33 -27.79 -16.12
N LYS A 387 1.02 -29.10 -16.21
CA LYS A 387 1.17 -29.85 -17.47
C LYS A 387 -0.06 -29.73 -18.37
N GLU A 388 -1.24 -29.76 -17.76
CA GLU A 388 -2.53 -29.92 -18.45
C GLU A 388 -3.40 -28.67 -18.38
N ILE A 389 -3.05 -27.68 -17.53
CA ILE A 389 -3.84 -26.47 -17.34
C ILE A 389 -3.30 -25.34 -18.21
N ALA A 390 -4.20 -24.63 -18.85
CA ALA A 390 -3.90 -23.42 -19.60
C ALA A 390 -4.81 -22.28 -19.11
N TYR A 391 -4.30 -21.05 -19.21
CA TYR A 391 -5.12 -19.87 -19.14
C TYR A 391 -6.02 -19.82 -20.36
N ASP A 392 -7.32 -19.78 -20.15
CA ASP A 392 -8.37 -19.80 -21.18
C ASP A 392 -9.19 -18.50 -21.23
N HIS A 393 -8.84 -17.53 -20.36
CA HIS A 393 -9.43 -16.19 -20.32
C HIS A 393 -8.34 -15.12 -20.31
N LYS A 394 -8.67 -13.96 -20.91
CA LYS A 394 -7.77 -12.80 -20.99
C LYS A 394 -8.56 -11.51 -21.01
N ASP A 395 -8.01 -10.48 -20.39
CA ASP A 395 -8.38 -9.09 -20.65
C ASP A 395 -7.17 -8.16 -20.55
N ASN A 396 -7.28 -6.99 -21.16
CA ASN A 396 -6.24 -5.97 -21.13
C ASN A 396 -6.89 -4.59 -21.22
N ARG A 397 -6.40 -3.66 -20.39
CA ARG A 397 -6.84 -2.27 -20.41
C ARG A 397 -5.66 -1.32 -20.24
N THR A 398 -5.78 -0.14 -20.84
CA THR A 398 -4.78 0.91 -20.76
C THR A 398 -5.41 2.17 -20.18
N ASN A 399 -4.78 2.70 -19.15
CA ASN A 399 -5.06 4.03 -18.60
C ASN A 399 -4.06 5.03 -19.20
N VAL A 400 -4.59 6.13 -19.71
CA VAL A 400 -3.80 7.29 -20.14
C VAL A 400 -4.23 8.48 -19.28
N SER A 401 -3.28 9.06 -18.58
CA SER A 401 -3.51 10.18 -17.68
C SER A 401 -2.61 11.36 -18.02
N TYR A 402 -3.18 12.56 -17.98
CA TYR A 402 -2.45 13.83 -18.01
C TYR A 402 -2.82 14.62 -16.76
N ASN A 403 -1.85 15.14 -16.06
CA ASN A 403 -2.08 15.94 -14.87
C ASN A 403 -1.29 17.24 -14.88
N ILE A 404 -1.88 18.26 -14.27
CA ILE A 404 -1.26 19.54 -14.00
C ILE A 404 -1.59 19.97 -12.58
N GLU A 405 -0.60 20.50 -11.88
CA GLU A 405 -0.74 21.02 -10.53
C GLU A 405 0.06 22.32 -10.42
N HIS A 406 -0.50 23.33 -9.75
CA HIS A 406 0.19 24.56 -9.43
C HIS A 406 0.13 24.81 -7.93
N ASN A 407 1.29 25.01 -7.31
CA ASN A 407 1.46 25.24 -5.90
C ASN A 407 2.02 26.65 -5.66
N ILE A 408 1.32 27.44 -4.85
CA ILE A 408 1.71 28.78 -4.43
C ILE A 408 1.97 28.73 -2.92
N VAL A 409 3.17 29.07 -2.52
CA VAL A 409 3.55 29.20 -1.10
C VAL A 409 3.99 30.63 -0.90
N PHE A 410 3.26 31.39 -0.09
CA PHE A 410 3.58 32.76 0.23
C PHE A 410 3.20 33.11 1.68
N ASP A 411 4.09 33.76 2.40
CA ASP A 411 3.92 34.13 3.82
C ASP A 411 3.34 32.98 4.64
N HIS A 412 2.07 33.14 5.06
CA HIS A 412 1.34 32.18 5.88
C HIS A 412 0.42 31.25 5.08
N TRP A 413 0.36 31.35 3.76
CA TRP A 413 -0.59 30.65 2.93
C TRP A 413 0.09 29.65 2.00
N THR A 414 -0.53 28.50 1.84
CA THR A 414 -0.24 27.55 0.77
C THR A 414 -1.51 27.26 -0.01
N LEU A 415 -1.47 27.42 -1.32
CA LEU A 415 -2.55 27.07 -2.23
C LEU A 415 -2.03 26.04 -3.23
N SER A 416 -2.76 24.93 -3.38
CA SER A 416 -2.50 23.89 -4.38
C SER A 416 -3.72 23.67 -5.22
N VAL A 417 -3.64 23.87 -6.52
CA VAL A 417 -4.74 23.63 -7.49
C VAL A 417 -4.26 22.67 -8.56
N GLY A 418 -5.06 21.69 -8.91
CA GLY A 418 -4.67 20.77 -9.97
C GLY A 418 -5.85 20.00 -10.55
N VAL A 419 -5.60 19.34 -11.66
CA VAL A 419 -6.54 18.47 -12.34
C VAL A 419 -5.80 17.31 -12.99
N ILE A 420 -6.43 16.13 -12.99
CA ILE A 420 -6.05 15.00 -13.83
C ILE A 420 -7.15 14.75 -14.86
N ALA A 421 -6.74 14.57 -16.12
CA ALA A 421 -7.55 14.02 -17.19
C ALA A 421 -7.18 12.54 -17.35
N ASN A 422 -8.13 11.63 -17.22
CA ASN A 422 -7.91 10.19 -17.38
C ASN A 422 -8.85 9.59 -18.40
N MET A 423 -8.33 8.69 -19.22
CA MET A 423 -9.07 7.86 -20.17
C MET A 423 -8.67 6.40 -19.94
N ASN A 424 -9.66 5.50 -20.00
CA ASN A 424 -9.45 4.07 -19.92
C ASN A 424 -10.04 3.36 -21.14
N THR A 425 -9.31 2.41 -21.72
CA THR A 425 -9.72 1.72 -22.96
C THR A 425 -10.78 0.63 -22.76
N SER A 426 -11.07 0.24 -21.51
CA SER A 426 -12.05 -0.81 -21.22
C SER A 426 -13.40 -0.27 -20.77
N VAL A 427 -13.41 0.88 -20.06
CA VAL A 427 -14.63 1.40 -19.41
C VAL A 427 -15.25 2.55 -20.22
N ASP A 428 -14.44 3.52 -20.63
CA ASP A 428 -14.89 4.70 -21.36
C ASP A 428 -13.72 5.31 -22.14
N HIS A 429 -13.82 5.34 -23.46
CA HIS A 429 -12.78 5.92 -24.34
C HIS A 429 -12.73 7.45 -24.32
N ARG A 430 -13.34 8.11 -23.30
CA ARG A 430 -13.37 9.56 -23.16
C ARG A 430 -12.52 10.01 -21.99
N PHE A 431 -11.88 11.16 -22.14
CA PHE A 431 -11.22 11.81 -21.01
C PHE A 431 -12.24 12.32 -20.00
N ARG A 432 -12.05 11.93 -18.74
CA ARG A 432 -12.77 12.44 -17.57
C ARG A 432 -11.84 13.28 -16.74
N PHE A 433 -12.36 14.34 -16.12
CA PHE A 433 -11.58 15.33 -15.38
C PHE A 433 -11.87 15.24 -13.88
N TYR A 434 -10.80 15.18 -13.09
CA TYR A 434 -10.86 15.07 -11.64
C TYR A 434 -10.04 16.22 -11.03
N PRO A 435 -10.69 17.38 -10.77
CA PRO A 435 -10.04 18.55 -10.19
C PRO A 435 -9.88 18.40 -8.68
N GLY A 436 -8.94 19.21 -8.13
CA GLY A 436 -8.76 19.36 -6.70
C GLY A 436 -8.14 20.70 -6.35
N ILE A 437 -8.50 21.21 -5.18
CA ILE A 437 -7.97 22.43 -4.59
C ILE A 437 -7.71 22.19 -3.12
N ASP A 438 -6.56 22.61 -2.64
CA ASP A 438 -6.21 22.62 -1.23
C ASP A 438 -5.70 24.00 -0.84
N ILE A 439 -6.08 24.47 0.32
CA ILE A 439 -5.63 25.71 0.90
C ILE A 439 -5.20 25.47 2.34
N ALA A 440 -4.05 26.00 2.73
CA ALA A 440 -3.63 25.99 4.13
C ALA A 440 -3.24 27.39 4.57
N TYR A 441 -3.52 27.70 5.83
CA TYR A 441 -3.12 28.89 6.55
C TYR A 441 -2.30 28.51 7.76
N SER A 442 -1.06 29.00 7.83
CA SER A 442 -0.13 28.75 8.93
C SER A 442 0.16 30.08 9.65
N PRO A 443 -0.67 30.48 10.63
CA PRO A 443 -0.49 31.76 11.35
C PRO A 443 0.86 31.86 12.06
N THR A 444 1.41 30.73 12.42
CA THR A 444 2.77 30.56 12.96
C THR A 444 3.39 29.28 12.40
N THR A 445 4.66 29.06 12.63
CA THR A 445 5.37 27.81 12.26
C THR A 445 4.77 26.57 12.96
N ASN A 446 4.03 26.77 14.06
CA ASN A 446 3.48 25.69 14.88
C ASN A 446 2.05 25.31 14.49
N TRP A 447 1.28 26.22 13.90
CA TRP A 447 -0.12 26.01 13.57
C TRP A 447 -0.34 25.93 12.07
N LYS A 448 -1.13 24.96 11.66
CA LYS A 448 -1.63 24.84 10.29
C LYS A 448 -3.14 24.55 10.33
N ILE A 449 -3.91 25.34 9.59
CA ILE A 449 -5.33 25.14 9.34
C ILE A 449 -5.47 24.88 7.85
N TYR A 450 -6.19 23.84 7.43
CA TYR A 450 -6.35 23.55 6.03
C TYR A 450 -7.79 23.18 5.65
N ALA A 451 -8.11 23.43 4.39
CA ALA A 451 -9.31 22.97 3.71
C ALA A 451 -8.90 22.32 2.38
N SER A 452 -9.57 21.23 2.04
CA SER A 452 -9.31 20.48 0.82
C SER A 452 -10.62 20.06 0.16
N TYR A 453 -10.70 20.21 -1.16
CA TYR A 453 -11.72 19.59 -1.99
C TYR A 453 -11.07 18.89 -3.16
N SER A 454 -11.41 17.62 -3.40
CA SER A 454 -10.86 16.85 -4.51
C SER A 454 -11.87 15.84 -5.03
N LYS A 455 -11.82 15.60 -6.34
CA LYS A 455 -12.44 14.43 -6.95
C LYS A 455 -11.43 13.30 -7.09
N GLY A 456 -11.89 12.07 -6.85
CA GLY A 456 -11.16 10.84 -7.10
C GLY A 456 -11.99 9.85 -7.90
N PHE A 457 -11.32 8.85 -8.48
CA PHE A 457 -11.97 7.77 -9.19
C PHE A 457 -11.24 6.44 -8.96
N ARG A 458 -11.96 5.33 -9.15
CA ARG A 458 -11.42 3.97 -9.17
C ARG A 458 -12.05 3.19 -10.31
N LEU A 459 -11.27 2.38 -10.99
CA LEU A 459 -11.75 1.41 -11.97
C LEU A 459 -12.17 0.12 -11.26
N PRO A 460 -13.22 -0.59 -11.73
CA PRO A 460 -13.52 -1.94 -11.26
C PRO A 460 -12.28 -2.85 -11.42
N THR A 461 -12.05 -3.75 -10.50
CA THR A 461 -11.00 -4.77 -10.61
C THR A 461 -11.41 -5.84 -11.63
N PHE A 462 -10.47 -6.66 -12.09
CA PHE A 462 -10.81 -7.79 -12.95
C PHE A 462 -11.71 -8.80 -12.22
N THR A 463 -11.54 -8.94 -10.90
CA THR A 463 -12.45 -9.75 -10.07
C THR A 463 -13.86 -9.18 -10.07
N ASP A 464 -14.04 -7.88 -9.82
CA ASP A 464 -15.36 -7.22 -9.85
C ASP A 464 -16.09 -7.45 -11.17
N LEU A 465 -15.36 -7.45 -12.28
CA LEU A 465 -15.94 -7.56 -13.62
C LEU A 465 -16.26 -9.01 -14.01
N TYR A 466 -15.37 -9.96 -13.73
CA TYR A 466 -15.38 -11.27 -14.39
C TYR A 466 -15.54 -12.45 -13.47
N TYR A 467 -15.20 -12.35 -12.17
CA TYR A 467 -15.13 -13.53 -11.31
C TYR A 467 -16.46 -14.24 -11.19
N LYS A 468 -16.46 -15.57 -11.42
CA LYS A 468 -17.60 -16.45 -11.25
C LYS A 468 -17.26 -17.67 -10.44
N SER A 469 -18.09 -17.98 -9.47
CA SER A 469 -17.99 -19.17 -8.64
C SER A 469 -19.38 -19.60 -8.19
N PRO A 470 -19.55 -20.75 -7.50
CA PRO A 470 -20.84 -21.14 -6.93
C PRO A 470 -21.45 -20.11 -5.96
N THR A 471 -20.65 -19.17 -5.43
CA THR A 471 -21.08 -18.18 -4.42
C THR A 471 -20.90 -16.72 -4.84
N LEU A 472 -20.33 -16.45 -6.01
CA LEU A 472 -19.95 -15.12 -6.47
C LEU A 472 -20.25 -14.96 -7.96
N ASN A 473 -20.80 -13.80 -8.37
CA ASN A 473 -21.05 -13.45 -9.76
C ASN A 473 -20.64 -12.00 -10.06
N GLY A 474 -19.55 -11.84 -10.82
CA GLY A 474 -19.03 -10.56 -11.29
C GLY A 474 -19.93 -9.89 -12.31
N ASN A 475 -19.72 -8.59 -12.55
CA ASN A 475 -20.58 -7.78 -13.42
C ASN A 475 -19.73 -6.93 -14.39
N ILE A 476 -19.73 -7.32 -15.67
CA ILE A 476 -19.02 -6.62 -16.75
C ILE A 476 -19.60 -5.24 -17.07
N GLY A 477 -20.80 -4.92 -16.60
CA GLY A 477 -21.46 -3.63 -16.80
C GLY A 477 -21.05 -2.54 -15.80
N LEU A 478 -20.15 -2.83 -14.85
CA LEU A 478 -19.70 -1.86 -13.88
C LEU A 478 -18.94 -0.71 -14.52
N LEU A 479 -19.21 0.49 -14.04
CA LEU A 479 -18.52 1.72 -14.42
C LEU A 479 -17.56 2.13 -13.29
N SER A 480 -16.69 3.10 -13.61
CA SER A 480 -15.78 3.67 -12.60
C SER A 480 -16.54 4.27 -11.42
N GLU A 481 -16.07 4.02 -10.22
CA GLU A 481 -16.48 4.75 -9.02
C GLU A 481 -15.96 6.18 -9.06
N GLU A 482 -16.71 7.10 -8.47
CA GLU A 482 -16.30 8.50 -8.29
C GLU A 482 -16.49 8.93 -6.83
N ASN A 483 -15.54 9.71 -6.31
CA ASN A 483 -15.60 10.29 -4.98
C ASN A 483 -15.40 11.81 -5.04
N ARG A 484 -16.22 12.54 -4.29
CA ARG A 484 -16.00 13.96 -3.98
C ARG A 484 -15.64 14.06 -2.52
N SER A 485 -14.39 14.38 -2.24
CA SER A 485 -13.83 14.45 -0.90
C SER A 485 -13.70 15.90 -0.47
N THR A 486 -14.27 16.25 0.67
CA THR A 486 -14.07 17.53 1.36
C THR A 486 -13.46 17.25 2.71
N GLN A 487 -12.43 18.01 3.08
CA GLN A 487 -11.75 17.88 4.37
C GLN A 487 -11.44 19.24 4.95
N LEU A 488 -11.50 19.32 6.27
CA LEU A 488 -11.06 20.44 7.09
C LEU A 488 -10.16 19.90 8.20
N GLY A 489 -9.10 20.61 8.54
CA GLY A 489 -8.25 20.16 9.63
C GLY A 489 -7.41 21.25 10.23
N VAL A 490 -6.97 20.97 11.45
CA VAL A 490 -6.07 21.81 12.23
C VAL A 490 -4.95 20.93 12.74
N GLN A 491 -3.72 21.39 12.61
CA GLN A 491 -2.55 20.76 13.18
C GLN A 491 -1.77 21.76 14.03
N TYR A 492 -1.39 21.32 15.21
CA TYR A 492 -0.40 21.99 16.05
C TYR A 492 0.86 21.13 16.13
N ARG A 493 2.02 21.72 15.92
CA ARG A 493 3.30 21.04 16.04
C ARG A 493 4.34 21.96 16.65
N CYS A 494 5.01 21.48 17.69
CA CYS A 494 6.21 22.08 18.24
C CYS A 494 7.17 20.95 18.68
N PRO A 495 8.43 21.24 19.04
CA PRO A 495 9.33 20.21 19.53
C PRO A 495 8.69 19.39 20.66
N GLY A 496 8.59 18.08 20.44
CA GLY A 496 8.00 17.15 21.40
C GLY A 496 6.46 17.07 21.46
N ILE A 497 5.71 17.91 20.73
CA ILE A 497 4.24 17.85 20.67
C ILE A 497 3.76 17.88 19.22
N SER A 498 2.91 16.94 18.85
CA SER A 498 2.12 17.00 17.63
C SER A 498 0.67 16.65 17.93
N ALA A 499 -0.26 17.50 17.49
CA ALA A 499 -1.68 17.26 17.62
C ALA A 499 -2.37 17.59 16.30
N THR A 500 -3.30 16.75 15.87
CA THR A 500 -4.06 16.91 14.63
C THR A 500 -5.52 16.61 14.87
N LEU A 501 -6.38 17.48 14.37
CA LEU A 501 -7.83 17.27 14.27
C LEU A 501 -8.21 17.40 12.79
N ARG A 502 -8.87 16.40 12.23
CA ARG A 502 -9.36 16.38 10.85
C ARG A 502 -10.81 15.93 10.81
N GLY A 503 -11.67 16.69 10.13
CA GLY A 503 -13.00 16.28 9.73
C GLY A 503 -13.06 16.01 8.23
N PHE A 504 -13.88 15.05 7.79
CA PHE A 504 -14.02 14.71 6.39
C PHE A 504 -15.46 14.34 6.02
N TYR A 505 -15.76 14.58 4.74
CA TYR A 505 -16.98 14.15 4.08
C TYR A 505 -16.65 13.67 2.67
N HIS A 506 -16.95 12.41 2.39
CA HIS A 506 -16.74 11.75 1.11
C HIS A 506 -18.09 11.37 0.51
N ARG A 507 -18.44 11.97 -0.62
CA ARG A 507 -19.64 11.61 -1.38
C ARG A 507 -19.26 10.63 -2.46
N GLY A 508 -19.59 9.35 -2.24
CA GLY A 508 -19.31 8.25 -3.16
C GLY A 508 -20.45 8.02 -4.15
N HIS A 509 -20.10 7.94 -5.43
CA HIS A 509 -21.00 7.62 -6.50
C HIS A 509 -20.57 6.35 -7.22
N ARG A 510 -21.51 5.40 -7.42
CA ARG A 510 -21.24 4.09 -8.01
C ARG A 510 -20.19 3.28 -7.21
N MET A 511 -20.26 3.33 -5.89
CA MET A 511 -19.41 2.55 -5.01
C MET A 511 -19.64 1.06 -5.26
N ILE A 512 -18.58 0.34 -5.63
CA ILE A 512 -18.66 -1.08 -5.97
C ILE A 512 -18.55 -1.93 -4.72
N ASP A 513 -19.42 -2.92 -4.60
CA ASP A 513 -19.38 -3.94 -3.55
C ASP A 513 -19.99 -5.26 -4.03
N TRP A 514 -19.72 -6.30 -3.28
CA TRP A 514 -20.31 -7.61 -3.43
C TRP A 514 -21.47 -7.77 -2.44
N VAL A 515 -22.70 -7.89 -2.94
CA VAL A 515 -23.91 -7.91 -2.11
C VAL A 515 -24.76 -9.14 -2.39
N MET A 516 -25.48 -9.60 -1.36
CA MET A 516 -26.59 -10.54 -1.45
C MET A 516 -27.90 -9.77 -1.29
N TYR A 517 -28.92 -10.15 -2.05
CA TYR A 517 -30.25 -9.53 -1.96
C TYR A 517 -31.22 -10.32 -1.07
N SER A 518 -30.95 -11.61 -0.82
CA SER A 518 -31.67 -12.48 0.12
C SER A 518 -30.72 -13.48 0.79
N ALA A 519 -31.20 -14.22 1.79
CA ALA A 519 -30.41 -15.20 2.52
C ALA A 519 -29.94 -16.40 1.67
N ASP A 520 -30.72 -16.74 0.65
CA ASP A 520 -30.45 -17.87 -0.26
C ASP A 520 -29.77 -17.43 -1.56
N ASP A 521 -29.39 -16.16 -1.67
CA ASP A 521 -28.73 -15.59 -2.85
C ASP A 521 -27.22 -15.81 -2.80
N ILE A 522 -26.55 -15.63 -3.95
CA ILE A 522 -25.10 -15.53 -4.06
C ILE A 522 -24.68 -14.05 -4.03
N TYR A 523 -23.42 -13.78 -3.85
CA TYR A 523 -22.91 -12.41 -3.96
C TYR A 523 -22.85 -11.93 -5.41
N HIS A 524 -23.38 -10.75 -5.66
CA HIS A 524 -23.33 -10.05 -6.94
C HIS A 524 -22.46 -8.81 -6.82
N SER A 525 -21.53 -8.64 -7.74
CA SER A 525 -20.80 -7.38 -7.86
C SER A 525 -21.75 -6.30 -8.40
N THR A 526 -21.98 -5.27 -7.60
CA THR A 526 -22.93 -4.19 -7.90
C THR A 526 -22.38 -2.84 -7.46
N SER A 527 -23.09 -1.77 -7.77
CA SER A 527 -22.72 -0.42 -7.35
C SER A 527 -23.90 0.36 -6.81
N PHE A 528 -23.65 1.19 -5.78
CA PHE A 528 -24.61 2.06 -5.12
C PHE A 528 -23.95 3.38 -4.68
N ASN A 529 -24.76 4.35 -4.21
CA ASN A 529 -24.25 5.63 -3.73
C ASN A 529 -24.10 5.59 -2.20
N LEU A 530 -22.90 5.92 -1.72
CA LEU A 530 -22.55 5.83 -0.30
C LEU A 530 -21.72 7.03 0.11
N ASP A 531 -22.20 7.75 1.12
CA ASP A 531 -21.45 8.85 1.74
C ASP A 531 -20.77 8.37 3.02
N ASN A 532 -19.50 8.75 3.19
CA ASN A 532 -18.72 8.54 4.41
C ASN A 532 -18.42 9.88 5.05
N MET A 533 -18.75 10.06 6.32
CA MET A 533 -18.39 11.23 7.08
C MET A 533 -17.77 10.85 8.41
N GLY A 534 -16.85 11.67 8.90
CA GLY A 534 -16.20 11.36 10.17
C GLY A 534 -15.19 12.40 10.58
N PHE A 535 -14.53 12.08 11.69
CA PHE A 535 -13.41 12.87 12.17
C PHE A 535 -12.32 11.99 12.77
N GLN A 536 -11.12 12.53 12.80
CA GLN A 536 -9.92 11.91 13.35
C GLN A 536 -9.20 12.90 14.26
N VAL A 537 -8.80 12.43 15.44
CA VAL A 537 -7.95 13.15 16.38
C VAL A 537 -6.69 12.32 16.61
N GLU A 538 -5.53 12.93 16.49
CA GLU A 538 -4.24 12.31 16.80
C GLU A 538 -3.42 13.24 17.68
N GLY A 539 -2.75 12.68 18.69
CA GLY A 539 -1.82 13.39 19.56
C GLY A 539 -0.58 12.55 19.80
N LYS A 540 0.60 13.17 19.71
CA LYS A 540 1.89 12.54 20.03
C LYS A 540 2.68 13.49 20.94
N LEU A 541 3.20 12.94 22.03
CA LEU A 541 4.11 13.60 22.95
C LEU A 541 5.45 12.84 22.92
N ASP A 542 6.53 13.54 22.66
CA ASP A 542 7.90 13.06 22.84
C ASP A 542 8.50 13.78 24.05
N PHE A 543 8.59 13.05 25.14
CA PHE A 543 9.05 13.62 26.42
C PHE A 543 10.52 13.95 26.43
N ASN A 544 11.35 13.25 25.65
CA ASN A 544 12.78 13.57 25.53
C ASN A 544 12.99 14.94 24.90
N GLN A 545 12.23 15.24 23.83
CA GLN A 545 12.28 16.55 23.18
C GLN A 545 11.65 17.65 24.05
N LEU A 546 10.54 17.35 24.77
CA LEU A 546 9.87 18.31 25.65
C LEU A 546 10.76 18.80 26.79
N VAL A 547 11.49 17.88 27.42
CA VAL A 547 12.32 18.19 28.59
C VAL A 547 13.78 18.43 28.22
N ASN A 548 14.13 18.20 26.94
CA ASN A 548 15.52 18.22 26.42
C ASN A 548 16.47 17.35 27.26
N LYS A 549 16.01 16.20 27.70
CA LYS A 549 16.74 15.22 28.51
C LYS A 549 16.23 13.81 28.21
N ASP A 550 17.09 12.84 28.40
CA ASP A 550 16.71 11.42 28.37
C ASP A 550 15.92 11.06 29.64
N VAL A 551 14.60 10.89 29.49
CA VAL A 551 13.68 10.56 30.57
C VAL A 551 13.15 9.13 30.46
N TYR A 552 12.62 8.60 31.58
CA TYR A 552 12.06 7.24 31.57
C TYR A 552 10.85 7.10 30.64
N LEU A 553 9.94 8.05 30.68
CA LEU A 553 8.81 8.11 29.76
C LEU A 553 9.27 8.75 28.45
N ARG A 554 9.30 7.99 27.35
CA ARG A 554 9.83 8.43 26.07
C ARG A 554 8.78 9.09 25.20
N SER A 555 7.73 8.35 24.89
CA SER A 555 6.66 8.88 24.06
C SER A 555 5.30 8.30 24.41
N LEU A 556 4.27 9.10 24.16
CA LEU A 556 2.87 8.72 24.23
C LEU A 556 2.17 9.18 22.94
N SER A 557 1.52 8.26 22.26
CA SER A 557 0.69 8.58 21.09
C SER A 557 -0.73 8.08 21.33
N VAL A 558 -1.72 8.90 21.01
CA VAL A 558 -3.14 8.54 21.09
C VAL A 558 -3.82 8.98 19.81
N GLY A 559 -4.61 8.09 19.22
CA GLY A 559 -5.40 8.37 18.02
C GLY A 559 -6.82 7.86 18.16
N TYR A 560 -7.79 8.63 17.71
CA TYR A 560 -9.18 8.23 17.66
C TYR A 560 -9.81 8.63 16.34
N THR A 561 -10.59 7.73 15.76
CA THR A 561 -11.36 7.96 14.53
C THR A 561 -12.80 7.50 14.72
N TYR A 562 -13.71 8.33 14.26
CA TYR A 562 -15.14 8.03 14.15
C TYR A 562 -15.58 8.16 12.70
N ILE A 563 -16.35 7.19 12.21
CA ILE A 563 -16.90 7.16 10.85
C ILE A 563 -18.39 6.81 10.91
N HIS A 564 -19.16 7.53 10.12
CA HIS A 564 -20.57 7.25 9.86
C HIS A 564 -20.81 7.17 8.35
N GLN A 565 -21.54 6.15 7.92
CA GLN A 565 -21.92 5.97 6.52
C GLN A 565 -23.41 6.23 6.34
N HIS A 566 -23.75 6.81 5.18
CA HIS A 566 -25.13 7.01 4.75
C HIS A 566 -25.31 6.57 3.30
N ARG A 567 -26.19 5.60 3.06
CA ARG A 567 -26.54 5.11 1.74
C ARG A 567 -27.77 5.85 1.20
N HIS A 568 -27.71 6.32 -0.04
CA HIS A 568 -28.74 7.17 -0.64
C HIS A 568 -29.78 6.43 -1.49
N ASP A 569 -29.55 5.17 -1.83
CA ASP A 569 -30.47 4.38 -2.64
C ASP A 569 -31.36 3.47 -1.78
N ASN A 570 -32.50 3.05 -2.36
CA ASN A 570 -33.47 2.18 -1.72
C ASN A 570 -33.28 0.71 -2.10
N ILE A 571 -32.11 0.32 -2.64
CA ILE A 571 -31.80 -1.07 -2.97
C ILE A 571 -31.82 -1.88 -1.68
N GLN A 572 -32.68 -2.87 -1.60
CA GLN A 572 -32.70 -3.76 -0.44
C GLN A 572 -31.49 -4.71 -0.52
N ILE A 573 -30.52 -4.51 0.36
CA ILE A 573 -29.33 -5.34 0.49
C ILE A 573 -29.52 -6.19 1.77
N PHE A 574 -29.52 -7.50 1.61
CA PHE A 574 -29.51 -8.43 2.73
C PHE A 574 -28.16 -8.44 3.41
N ARG A 575 -27.07 -8.47 2.62
CA ARG A 575 -25.70 -8.46 3.11
C ARG A 575 -24.74 -7.76 2.12
N SER A 576 -23.87 -6.94 2.63
CA SER A 576 -22.69 -6.39 1.98
C SER A 576 -21.45 -7.15 2.43
N ASN A 577 -20.49 -7.36 1.56
CA ASN A 577 -19.28 -8.09 1.93
C ASN A 577 -18.13 -7.16 2.38
N TYR A 578 -18.13 -5.90 1.94
CA TYR A 578 -17.04 -4.96 2.22
C TYR A 578 -17.48 -3.53 2.57
N ALA A 579 -18.25 -2.88 1.70
CA ALA A 579 -18.49 -1.44 1.79
C ALA A 579 -19.30 -1.02 3.02
N LEU A 580 -20.27 -1.82 3.45
CA LEU A 580 -21.10 -1.55 4.63
C LEU A 580 -20.53 -2.17 5.91
N GLU A 581 -19.43 -2.92 5.82
CA GLU A 581 -18.69 -3.47 6.96
C GLU A 581 -17.52 -2.53 7.33
N TYR A 582 -17.78 -1.33 7.76
CA TYR A 582 -16.76 -0.33 8.05
C TYR A 582 -16.42 -0.21 9.54
N LEU A 583 -15.23 0.28 9.82
CA LEU A 583 -14.77 0.56 11.18
C LEU A 583 -15.39 1.87 11.67
N ARG A 584 -16.42 1.76 12.53
CA ARG A 584 -17.17 2.91 13.05
C ARG A 584 -16.37 3.71 14.07
N HIS A 585 -15.72 2.99 14.98
CA HIS A 585 -14.86 3.59 16.01
C HIS A 585 -13.52 2.88 16.06
N LYS A 586 -12.45 3.63 16.14
CA LYS A 586 -11.10 3.12 16.41
C LYS A 586 -10.40 4.03 17.41
N LEU A 587 -9.90 3.45 18.50
CA LEU A 587 -8.98 4.09 19.43
C LEU A 587 -7.65 3.32 19.39
N THR A 588 -6.56 4.05 19.27
CA THR A 588 -5.19 3.53 19.41
C THR A 588 -4.46 4.32 20.47
N ALA A 589 -3.66 3.64 21.29
CA ALA A 589 -2.75 4.30 22.22
C ALA A 589 -1.43 3.54 22.25
N SER A 590 -0.31 4.24 22.14
CA SER A 590 1.03 3.68 22.23
C SER A 590 1.82 4.41 23.30
N LEU A 591 2.41 3.65 24.23
CA LEU A 591 3.25 4.16 25.30
C LEU A 591 4.62 3.52 25.20
N HIS A 592 5.65 4.32 24.99
CA HIS A 592 7.05 3.87 25.00
C HIS A 592 7.76 4.45 26.21
N HIS A 593 8.39 3.57 27.01
CA HIS A 593 9.12 3.98 28.21
C HIS A 593 10.34 3.10 28.47
N LYS A 594 11.33 3.64 29.14
CA LYS A 594 12.46 2.87 29.69
C LYS A 594 12.02 2.08 30.93
N ILE A 595 12.62 0.93 31.12
CA ILE A 595 12.60 0.18 32.39
C ILE A 595 13.95 0.36 33.08
N PHE A 596 15.03 0.20 32.31
CA PHE A 596 16.43 0.44 32.69
C PHE A 596 17.15 1.20 31.59
N SER A 597 18.45 1.50 31.79
CA SER A 597 19.22 2.27 30.78
C SER A 597 19.20 1.68 29.37
N ARG A 598 19.16 0.36 29.24
CA ARG A 598 19.20 -0.39 27.97
C ARG A 598 17.92 -1.17 27.69
N MET A 599 16.99 -1.21 28.63
CA MET A 599 15.75 -1.94 28.52
C MET A 599 14.58 -0.97 28.40
N SER A 600 13.77 -1.15 27.38
CA SER A 600 12.55 -0.39 27.13
C SER A 600 11.34 -1.30 26.94
N ALA A 601 10.16 -0.73 27.16
CA ALA A 601 8.88 -1.34 26.90
C ALA A 601 8.04 -0.43 26.02
N THR A 602 7.37 -1.04 25.06
CA THR A 602 6.33 -0.38 24.25
C THR A 602 5.03 -1.13 24.40
N TRP A 603 4.02 -0.44 24.85
CA TRP A 603 2.65 -0.92 24.97
C TRP A 603 1.85 -0.37 23.82
N PHE A 604 1.00 -1.19 23.21
CA PHE A 604 0.07 -0.76 22.19
C PHE A 604 -1.33 -1.28 22.50
N LEU A 605 -2.25 -0.36 22.74
CA LEU A 605 -3.66 -0.63 22.97
C LEU A 605 -4.46 -0.26 21.75
N ARG A 606 -5.36 -1.14 21.32
CA ARG A 606 -6.30 -0.91 20.23
C ARG A 606 -7.70 -1.34 20.64
N TRP A 607 -8.64 -0.39 20.57
CA TRP A 607 -10.06 -0.66 20.69
C TRP A 607 -10.76 -0.35 19.37
N GLN A 608 -11.66 -1.24 18.95
CA GLN A 608 -12.37 -1.14 17.68
C GLN A 608 -13.82 -1.55 17.84
N ASP A 609 -14.72 -0.82 17.15
CA ASP A 609 -16.14 -1.11 16.98
C ASP A 609 -16.46 -1.05 15.48
N ARG A 610 -16.89 -2.17 14.92
CA ARG A 610 -17.16 -2.35 13.49
C ARG A 610 -18.66 -2.49 13.25
N MET A 611 -19.17 -1.79 12.23
CA MET A 611 -20.51 -1.97 11.69
C MET A 611 -20.55 -3.18 10.75
N GLY A 612 -21.78 -3.67 10.52
CA GLY A 612 -22.03 -4.83 9.68
C GLY A 612 -22.09 -6.14 10.47
N GLY A 613 -21.99 -7.23 9.76
CA GLY A 613 -22.08 -8.56 10.35
C GLY A 613 -21.84 -9.66 9.33
N TYR A 614 -21.68 -10.87 9.79
CA TYR A 614 -21.41 -12.04 8.97
C TYR A 614 -22.37 -13.19 9.30
N VAL A 615 -22.58 -14.10 8.35
CA VAL A 615 -23.31 -15.33 8.60
C VAL A 615 -22.35 -16.30 9.28
N ASP A 616 -22.62 -16.60 10.53
CA ASP A 616 -21.80 -17.54 11.31
C ASP A 616 -21.84 -18.95 10.71
N ALA A 617 -20.67 -19.57 10.55
CA ALA A 617 -20.52 -20.85 9.88
C ALA A 617 -21.27 -22.00 10.57
N HIS A 618 -21.47 -21.93 11.88
CA HIS A 618 -22.09 -22.97 12.70
C HIS A 618 -23.59 -22.75 12.87
N SER A 619 -23.98 -21.55 13.33
CA SER A 619 -25.40 -21.25 13.59
C SER A 619 -26.19 -20.90 12.33
N LYS A 620 -25.51 -20.57 11.22
CA LYS A 620 -26.11 -20.06 9.97
C LYS A 620 -26.93 -18.78 10.15
N GLN A 621 -26.73 -18.08 11.25
CA GLN A 621 -27.40 -16.82 11.54
C GLN A 621 -26.49 -15.62 11.22
N LEU A 622 -27.13 -14.50 10.90
CA LEU A 622 -26.42 -13.23 10.77
C LEU A 622 -26.03 -12.71 12.16
N VAL A 623 -24.73 -12.56 12.40
CA VAL A 623 -24.14 -12.09 13.67
C VAL A 623 -23.42 -10.79 13.42
N SER A 624 -23.68 -9.79 14.26
CA SER A 624 -22.95 -8.50 14.23
C SER A 624 -21.54 -8.67 14.78
N TYR A 625 -20.63 -7.79 14.36
CA TYR A 625 -19.29 -7.72 14.96
C TYR A 625 -19.35 -7.16 16.38
N ASP A 626 -18.72 -7.86 17.33
CA ASP A 626 -18.58 -7.35 18.71
C ASP A 626 -17.41 -6.38 18.80
N PRO A 627 -17.56 -5.27 19.54
CA PRO A 627 -16.41 -4.42 19.89
C PRO A 627 -15.36 -5.19 20.69
N TYR A 628 -14.10 -4.87 20.43
CA TYR A 628 -13.02 -5.55 21.14
C TYR A 628 -11.84 -4.63 21.46
N THR A 629 -11.05 -5.05 22.46
CA THR A 629 -9.79 -4.40 22.85
C THR A 629 -8.67 -5.42 22.79
N THR A 630 -7.55 -5.05 22.17
CA THR A 630 -6.28 -5.80 22.24
C THR A 630 -5.20 -4.97 22.89
N LEU A 631 -4.31 -5.63 23.60
CA LEU A 631 -3.12 -5.03 24.19
C LEU A 631 -1.90 -5.82 23.72
N ASP A 632 -0.93 -5.13 23.14
CA ASP A 632 0.32 -5.69 22.70
C ASP A 632 1.48 -5.11 23.53
N LEU A 633 2.56 -5.87 23.70
CA LEU A 633 3.76 -5.47 24.44
C LEU A 633 5.00 -5.89 23.70
N LYS A 634 5.94 -4.98 23.55
CA LYS A 634 7.32 -5.25 23.15
C LYS A 634 8.25 -4.87 24.31
N LEU A 635 9.03 -5.83 24.79
CA LEU A 635 10.17 -5.59 25.67
C LEU A 635 11.43 -5.71 24.85
N GLN A 636 12.29 -4.71 24.92
CA GLN A 636 13.51 -4.64 24.10
C GLN A 636 14.71 -4.28 24.97
N TRP A 637 15.81 -5.01 24.75
CA TRP A 637 17.13 -4.70 25.29
C TRP A 637 18.04 -4.28 24.13
N ASP A 638 18.57 -3.07 24.20
CA ASP A 638 19.39 -2.45 23.16
C ASP A 638 20.85 -2.35 23.57
N GLU A 639 21.73 -2.88 22.72
CA GLU A 639 23.16 -2.65 22.71
C GLU A 639 23.59 -1.96 21.41
N PRO A 640 24.74 -1.31 21.34
CA PRO A 640 25.16 -0.58 20.14
C PRO A 640 25.19 -1.43 18.86
N LYS A 641 25.52 -2.72 18.98
CA LYS A 641 25.68 -3.63 17.83
C LYS A 641 24.61 -4.72 17.76
N TRP A 642 23.79 -4.90 18.78
CA TRP A 642 22.75 -5.92 18.79
C TRP A 642 21.58 -5.52 19.68
N MET A 643 20.45 -6.09 19.41
CA MET A 643 19.27 -6.01 20.27
C MET A 643 18.60 -7.37 20.40
N VAL A 644 17.94 -7.59 21.53
CA VAL A 644 17.02 -8.71 21.72
C VAL A 644 15.68 -8.17 22.18
N TYR A 645 14.61 -8.86 21.82
CA TYR A 645 13.26 -8.44 22.19
C TYR A 645 12.33 -9.62 22.43
N LEU A 646 11.36 -9.39 23.28
CA LEU A 646 10.17 -10.19 23.47
C LEU A 646 8.97 -9.41 22.91
N LEU A 647 8.23 -10.01 22.04
CA LEU A 647 6.99 -9.48 21.49
C LEU A 647 5.82 -10.34 21.93
N ALA A 648 4.81 -9.73 22.54
CA ALA A 648 3.56 -10.36 22.91
C ALA A 648 2.41 -9.59 22.27
N THR A 649 1.68 -10.20 21.34
CA THR A 649 0.49 -9.59 20.74
C THR A 649 -0.77 -10.19 21.34
N ASN A 650 -1.82 -9.36 21.44
CA ASN A 650 -3.09 -9.74 22.06
C ASN A 650 -2.93 -10.42 23.43
N LEU A 651 -2.20 -9.77 24.34
CA LEU A 651 -1.89 -10.27 25.70
C LEU A 651 -3.13 -10.73 26.46
N THR A 652 -4.27 -10.10 26.24
CA THR A 652 -5.55 -10.43 26.86
C THR A 652 -6.18 -11.70 26.27
N ASN A 653 -5.58 -12.29 25.26
CA ASN A 653 -6.07 -13.46 24.54
C ASN A 653 -7.55 -13.30 24.08
N LYS A 654 -7.91 -12.07 23.69
CA LYS A 654 -9.28 -11.76 23.24
C LYS A 654 -9.55 -12.50 21.93
N ARG A 655 -10.67 -13.22 21.85
CA ARG A 655 -11.20 -13.75 20.58
C ARG A 655 -11.96 -12.65 19.87
N TYR A 656 -11.61 -12.38 18.62
CA TYR A 656 -12.28 -11.35 17.82
C TYR A 656 -12.23 -11.68 16.33
N TYR A 657 -13.08 -10.98 15.57
CA TYR A 657 -13.23 -11.11 14.13
C TYR A 657 -13.19 -9.71 13.51
N ASP A 658 -12.35 -9.53 12.51
CA ASP A 658 -12.30 -8.29 11.70
C ASP A 658 -12.99 -8.46 10.35
N LEU A 659 -13.16 -9.70 9.90
CA LEU A 659 -13.72 -10.04 8.61
C LEU A 659 -14.41 -11.41 8.67
N GLY A 660 -15.71 -11.44 8.48
CA GLY A 660 -16.49 -12.67 8.37
C GLY A 660 -16.17 -13.70 9.46
N ASN A 661 -16.04 -14.95 9.05
CA ASN A 661 -15.68 -16.06 9.94
C ASN A 661 -14.18 -16.22 10.18
N VAL A 662 -13.35 -15.27 9.73
CA VAL A 662 -11.89 -15.32 9.89
C VAL A 662 -11.51 -14.95 11.30
N ARG A 663 -11.37 -15.97 12.16
CA ARG A 663 -10.94 -15.78 13.55
C ARG A 663 -9.50 -15.23 13.59
N GLN A 664 -9.32 -14.12 14.30
CA GLN A 664 -8.01 -13.53 14.49
C GLN A 664 -7.18 -14.30 15.53
N PRO A 665 -5.83 -14.27 15.42
CA PRO A 665 -4.94 -14.93 16.38
C PRO A 665 -5.21 -14.47 17.83
N GLY A 666 -5.15 -15.41 18.77
CA GLY A 666 -5.13 -15.14 20.20
C GLY A 666 -3.80 -14.53 20.65
N CYS A 667 -3.46 -14.73 21.92
CA CYS A 667 -2.15 -14.32 22.43
C CYS A 667 -1.03 -15.04 21.67
N TRP A 668 -0.04 -14.26 21.19
CA TRP A 668 1.09 -14.78 20.42
C TRP A 668 2.39 -14.19 20.95
N LEU A 669 3.30 -15.08 21.40
CA LEU A 669 4.59 -14.72 21.94
C LEU A 669 5.71 -15.03 20.94
N MET A 670 6.60 -14.06 20.74
CA MET A 670 7.80 -14.18 19.90
C MET A 670 9.02 -13.66 20.66
N VAL A 671 10.15 -14.28 20.44
CA VAL A 671 11.46 -13.81 20.90
C VAL A 671 12.33 -13.59 19.67
N GLY A 672 12.99 -12.47 19.59
CA GLY A 672 13.85 -12.14 18.47
C GLY A 672 15.15 -11.46 18.88
N ALA A 673 16.09 -11.49 17.95
CA ALA A 673 17.35 -10.78 18.06
C ALA A 673 17.74 -10.18 16.71
N ARG A 674 18.43 -9.05 16.73
CA ARG A 674 19.02 -8.40 15.56
C ARG A 674 20.43 -7.93 15.86
N VAL A 675 21.34 -8.19 14.93
CA VAL A 675 22.73 -7.71 14.97
C VAL A 675 22.90 -6.66 13.86
N LYS A 676 23.63 -5.59 14.18
CA LYS A 676 24.04 -4.53 13.25
C LYS A 676 25.56 -4.52 13.17
N ILE A 677 26.09 -4.48 11.96
CA ILE A 677 27.52 -4.44 11.69
C ILE A 677 27.75 -3.23 10.78
N ASN A 678 28.60 -2.30 11.24
CA ASN A 678 29.07 -1.21 10.39
C ASN A 678 30.28 -1.71 9.62
N LEU A 679 30.26 -1.60 8.29
CA LEU A 679 31.32 -2.03 7.38
C LEU A 679 32.38 -0.94 7.17
#